data_ee95d6b45be9a424b40a02702929fe76
#
_entry.id   ee95d6b45be9a424b40a02702929fe76
#
_cell.length_a   1.000
_cell.length_b   1.000
_cell.length_c   1.000
_cell.angle_alpha   90.00
_cell.angle_beta   90.00
_cell.angle_gamma   90.00
#
_symmetry.space_group_name_H-M   'P 1'
#
loop_
_entity.id
_entity.type
_entity.pdbx_description
1 polymer ?
#
loop_
_entity_poly.entity_id
_entity_poly.type
_entity_poly.pdbx_seq_one_letter_code
_entity_poly.pdbx_strand_id
1 'polypeptide(L)'
;VVPAEEVRPFLIGFKTMKELITALAALDEARVAVWHVSFGSGRFLRLNEEAAGLTTTAWQGPALLLAPLQSEATAVEQFISARLAALGGEVLPTPQAQHAWEERYYPMRLKRLGPSLIPSESVIPLSGLEAALEELTATFGELAMEGALIKGQHVAIQSFALGDERLPLHFALDFTKSLQVMDIAFKHGGFPYSLGMFFTALAPSKFGEGLYQELKNVKHALDPSDLFNPDKSLASKNRTLAVAMSAARLGRPLAEATAAVLPKIRQGERPLPPGLADDAFACVQCGYCRPVCSLYAGRGWESATPRGKFYFLREYAHGNIDFDQAEVDTFLMCTTCKRCNPECQVSIPIQEDFDQMRGFLVMEKEFATYPAFYMMKAATRAEHNIWAELREHRADWVPEDITYKDAGPLAYWAGCTASYVIPDIAQNAFRIFKEGGLEFAYMGTDENCCGAPMFMSGRWDAFEEIVRYNIDQFQKRGIKTLMVSCPGCWVFLNHYHRDWAKKLGLEYDVEVRHVSEVIADLIGGNRLQFKRLPDRRATWHDPCHIGRHGGIYEQPRQVLQSLPGLELVEMTHNREHGLCCGSVLTRIKEPVPTSDRIATLRLDEAAAAGADLIYTTCPCCEFQFRVAGDSIGHPMRTIDFTNAVVEALGYEGRDTTQASLDIWVVFDKVIKQMSVEGIAQMMRDLMPEMLANMPEFMNKSMGVMKSLPEGMRETMLGAMRPLIPKMMPAMMPGIMPKVLPDILRYMEEQIPGIPPAMRQLMPQLLPVVMDDMMPKMLPHVLPLVVDDIIKGMADSLKGANKVQ
;
A
#
# COMPACT_ATOMS: atom_id res chain seq x y z
N VAL A 1 -3.37 -10.11 -25.81
CA VAL A 1 -2.72 -11.30 -26.42
C VAL A 1 -1.22 -11.14 -26.22
N VAL A 2 -0.56 -12.13 -25.62
CA VAL A 2 0.90 -12.15 -25.44
C VAL A 2 1.52 -12.65 -26.75
N PRO A 3 2.56 -11.99 -27.28
CA PRO A 3 3.23 -12.47 -28.48
C PRO A 3 3.87 -13.84 -28.25
N ALA A 4 3.95 -14.63 -29.31
CA ALA A 4 4.51 -16.00 -29.23
C ALA A 4 6.05 -16.01 -29.10
N GLU A 5 6.69 -14.90 -29.41
CA GLU A 5 8.13 -14.69 -29.30
C GLU A 5 8.44 -13.25 -28.85
N GLU A 6 9.69 -12.95 -28.58
CA GLU A 6 10.15 -11.62 -28.17
C GLU A 6 9.85 -10.55 -29.23
N VAL A 7 9.51 -9.35 -28.77
CA VAL A 7 9.14 -8.20 -29.60
C VAL A 7 10.29 -7.19 -29.61
N ARG A 8 10.66 -6.68 -30.77
CA ARG A 8 11.66 -5.62 -30.92
C ARG A 8 11.00 -4.30 -31.31
N PRO A 9 10.75 -3.37 -30.38
CA PRO A 9 10.07 -2.11 -30.69
C PRO A 9 10.96 -1.11 -31.40
N PHE A 10 10.36 -0.33 -32.32
CA PHE A 10 10.93 0.86 -32.96
C PHE A 10 10.01 2.04 -32.73
N LEU A 11 10.56 3.19 -32.35
CA LEU A 11 9.83 4.44 -32.22
C LEU A 11 10.32 5.42 -33.29
N ILE A 12 9.41 5.90 -34.11
CA ILE A 12 9.73 6.79 -35.24
C ILE A 12 9.03 8.13 -35.04
N GLY A 13 9.79 9.18 -34.85
CA GLY A 13 9.28 10.53 -34.70
C GLY A 13 9.00 11.21 -36.08
N PHE A 14 7.95 12.02 -36.11
CA PHE A 14 7.59 12.86 -37.28
C PHE A 14 7.39 14.32 -36.84
N LYS A 15 7.62 15.27 -37.76
CA LYS A 15 7.43 16.69 -37.45
C LYS A 15 5.94 17.05 -37.38
N THR A 16 5.13 16.40 -38.19
CA THR A 16 3.69 16.68 -38.31
C THR A 16 2.85 15.42 -38.31
N MET A 17 1.58 15.53 -37.89
CA MET A 17 0.60 14.44 -38.00
C MET A 17 0.36 13.98 -39.42
N LYS A 18 0.45 14.88 -40.41
CA LYS A 18 0.31 14.58 -41.82
C LYS A 18 1.39 13.60 -42.31
N GLU A 19 2.65 13.85 -41.97
CA GLU A 19 3.75 12.93 -42.27
C GLU A 19 3.53 11.56 -41.65
N LEU A 20 3.08 11.51 -40.38
CA LEU A 20 2.75 10.26 -39.67
C LEU A 20 1.60 9.51 -40.36
N ILE A 21 0.52 10.19 -40.79
CA ILE A 21 -0.61 9.56 -41.50
C ILE A 21 -0.13 8.98 -42.84
N THR A 22 0.73 9.70 -43.56
CA THR A 22 1.33 9.22 -44.80
C THR A 22 2.18 7.96 -44.58
N ALA A 23 2.88 7.90 -43.43
CA ALA A 23 3.66 6.73 -43.02
C ALA A 23 2.74 5.53 -42.68
N LEU A 24 1.61 5.76 -42.01
CA LEU A 24 0.60 4.72 -41.75
C LEU A 24 0.00 4.15 -43.02
N ALA A 25 -0.30 5.01 -44.01
CA ALA A 25 -0.78 4.58 -45.32
C ALA A 25 0.26 3.74 -46.08
N ALA A 26 1.53 4.13 -46.01
CA ALA A 26 2.62 3.38 -46.62
C ALA A 26 2.84 1.99 -45.96
N LEU A 27 2.65 1.88 -44.63
CA LEU A 27 2.69 0.62 -43.92
C LEU A 27 1.57 -0.34 -44.31
N ASP A 28 0.36 0.19 -44.45
CA ASP A 28 -0.83 -0.60 -44.87
C ASP A 28 -0.70 -1.05 -46.30
N GLU A 29 -0.29 -0.17 -47.19
CA GLU A 29 -0.04 -0.47 -48.63
C GLU A 29 1.03 -1.59 -48.80
N ALA A 30 2.15 -1.45 -48.10
CA ALA A 30 3.26 -2.41 -48.15
C ALA A 30 2.97 -3.74 -47.45
N ARG A 31 1.90 -3.83 -46.67
CA ARG A 31 1.51 -5.02 -45.85
C ARG A 31 2.66 -5.54 -45.00
N VAL A 32 3.41 -4.61 -44.41
CA VAL A 32 4.53 -4.96 -43.54
C VAL A 32 4.01 -5.81 -42.35
N ALA A 33 4.66 -6.93 -42.08
CA ALA A 33 4.32 -7.76 -40.96
C ALA A 33 4.80 -7.09 -39.65
N VAL A 34 3.86 -6.58 -38.86
CA VAL A 34 4.12 -5.95 -37.56
C VAL A 34 3.06 -6.43 -36.56
N TRP A 35 3.50 -6.89 -35.41
CA TRP A 35 2.60 -7.34 -34.35
C TRP A 35 1.72 -6.22 -33.80
N HIS A 36 2.29 -5.02 -33.63
CA HIS A 36 1.59 -3.85 -33.07
C HIS A 36 2.03 -2.56 -33.78
N VAL A 37 1.04 -1.73 -34.15
CA VAL A 37 1.23 -0.41 -34.74
C VAL A 37 0.36 0.58 -33.99
N SER A 38 0.98 1.51 -33.28
CA SER A 38 0.28 2.60 -32.60
C SER A 38 1.04 3.92 -32.74
N PHE A 39 0.37 5.03 -32.47
CA PHE A 39 0.97 6.36 -32.51
C PHE A 39 0.41 7.24 -31.40
N GLY A 40 1.19 8.26 -31.00
CA GLY A 40 0.77 9.34 -30.14
C GLY A 40 0.95 10.70 -30.78
N SER A 41 0.01 11.65 -30.56
CA SER A 41 0.25 13.07 -30.88
C SER A 41 1.34 13.63 -29.98
N GLY A 42 2.04 14.70 -30.45
CA GLY A 42 3.08 15.33 -29.64
C GLY A 42 2.56 15.77 -28.26
N ARG A 43 1.34 16.31 -28.21
CA ARG A 43 0.69 16.68 -26.94
C ARG A 43 0.43 15.48 -26.03
N PHE A 44 -0.04 14.37 -26.56
CA PHE A 44 -0.25 13.15 -25.77
C PHE A 44 1.05 12.65 -25.13
N LEU A 45 2.12 12.58 -25.91
CA LEU A 45 3.42 12.12 -25.43
C LEU A 45 3.95 13.01 -24.30
N ARG A 46 3.91 14.34 -24.49
CA ARG A 46 4.33 15.30 -23.45
C ARG A 46 3.53 15.15 -22.15
N LEU A 47 2.20 15.09 -22.24
CA LEU A 47 1.33 14.95 -21.08
C LEU A 47 1.52 13.59 -20.38
N ASN A 48 1.77 12.52 -21.14
CA ASN A 48 2.01 11.20 -20.55
C ASN A 48 3.34 11.18 -19.77
N GLU A 49 4.40 11.80 -20.28
CA GLU A 49 5.67 11.96 -19.59
C GLU A 49 5.51 12.83 -18.32
N GLU A 50 4.81 13.96 -18.42
CA GLU A 50 4.51 14.84 -17.28
C GLU A 50 3.75 14.08 -16.18
N ALA A 51 2.72 13.32 -16.57
CA ALA A 51 1.95 12.50 -15.63
C ALA A 51 2.77 11.36 -14.99
N ALA A 52 3.79 10.88 -15.68
CA ALA A 52 4.75 9.89 -15.17
C ALA A 52 5.82 10.50 -14.25
N GLY A 53 5.91 11.84 -14.17
CA GLY A 53 6.97 12.54 -13.44
C GLY A 53 8.36 12.45 -14.10
N LEU A 54 8.39 12.17 -15.40
CA LEU A 54 9.61 12.12 -16.18
C LEU A 54 9.97 13.52 -16.70
N THR A 55 11.26 13.79 -16.83
CA THR A 55 11.72 14.96 -17.58
C THR A 55 11.38 14.75 -19.05
N THR A 56 10.73 15.76 -19.66
CA THR A 56 10.29 15.72 -21.05
C THR A 56 11.41 15.25 -21.97
N THR A 57 11.10 14.29 -22.86
CA THR A 57 12.02 13.86 -23.91
C THR A 57 12.32 15.02 -24.86
N ALA A 58 13.43 14.93 -25.55
CA ALA A 58 13.80 15.94 -26.56
C ALA A 58 12.81 15.99 -27.76
N TRP A 59 11.99 14.92 -27.92
CA TRP A 59 11.06 14.83 -29.04
C TRP A 59 9.73 15.54 -28.74
N GLN A 60 9.33 16.48 -29.60
CA GLN A 60 8.14 17.29 -29.40
C GLN A 60 7.00 16.99 -30.40
N GLY A 61 7.28 16.28 -31.47
CA GLY A 61 6.33 15.92 -32.51
C GLY A 61 5.54 14.63 -32.21
N PRO A 62 4.64 14.22 -33.11
CA PRO A 62 4.00 12.93 -33.03
C PRO A 62 5.00 11.80 -33.31
N ALA A 63 4.73 10.62 -32.73
CA ALA A 63 5.58 9.44 -32.92
C ALA A 63 4.76 8.18 -33.20
N LEU A 64 5.34 7.30 -34.03
CA LEU A 64 4.80 6.00 -34.43
C LEU A 64 5.60 4.89 -33.76
N LEU A 65 4.91 4.03 -33.02
CA LEU A 65 5.47 2.82 -32.42
C LEU A 65 5.19 1.63 -33.32
N LEU A 66 6.25 0.98 -33.80
CA LEU A 66 6.20 -0.29 -34.51
C LEU A 66 6.84 -1.37 -33.66
N ALA A 67 6.09 -2.44 -33.37
CA ALA A 67 6.56 -3.54 -32.55
C ALA A 67 6.38 -4.87 -33.32
N PRO A 68 7.34 -5.23 -34.21
CA PRO A 68 7.39 -6.55 -34.86
C PRO A 68 7.83 -7.64 -33.91
N LEU A 69 7.55 -8.89 -34.24
CA LEU A 69 8.20 -10.05 -33.65
C LEU A 69 9.68 -10.06 -34.00
N GLN A 70 10.51 -10.67 -33.18
CA GLN A 70 11.97 -10.70 -33.38
C GLN A 70 12.36 -11.29 -34.75
N SER A 71 11.63 -12.28 -35.23
CA SER A 71 11.80 -12.90 -36.56
C SER A 71 11.54 -11.93 -37.73
N GLU A 72 10.70 -10.92 -37.52
CA GLU A 72 10.27 -9.96 -38.52
C GLU A 72 11.03 -8.61 -38.44
N ALA A 73 11.76 -8.38 -37.36
CA ALA A 73 12.38 -7.11 -37.00
C ALA A 73 13.31 -6.57 -38.11
N THR A 74 14.12 -7.41 -38.77
CA THR A 74 15.04 -7.00 -39.84
C THR A 74 14.29 -6.44 -41.05
N ALA A 75 13.19 -7.06 -41.46
CA ALA A 75 12.38 -6.59 -42.61
C ALA A 75 11.72 -5.25 -42.27
N VAL A 76 11.25 -5.06 -41.04
CA VAL A 76 10.68 -3.78 -40.57
C VAL A 76 11.75 -2.67 -40.51
N GLU A 77 12.94 -2.98 -40.03
CA GLU A 77 14.07 -2.03 -39.99
C GLU A 77 14.49 -1.55 -41.40
N GLN A 78 14.50 -2.47 -42.37
CA GLN A 78 14.73 -2.13 -43.78
C GLN A 78 13.60 -1.22 -44.33
N PHE A 79 12.35 -1.53 -44.02
CA PHE A 79 11.22 -0.68 -44.43
C PHE A 79 11.28 0.73 -43.80
N ILE A 80 11.63 0.83 -42.52
CA ILE A 80 11.84 2.11 -41.85
C ILE A 80 12.89 2.95 -42.58
N SER A 81 14.07 2.34 -42.81
CA SER A 81 15.20 3.02 -43.42
C SER A 81 14.94 3.44 -44.90
N ALA A 82 14.25 2.58 -45.66
CA ALA A 82 14.02 2.85 -47.09
C ALA A 82 12.79 3.71 -47.36
N ARG A 83 11.71 3.54 -46.58
CA ARG A 83 10.42 4.15 -46.88
C ARG A 83 10.04 5.25 -45.87
N LEU A 84 10.08 4.96 -44.53
CA LEU A 84 9.64 5.92 -43.55
C LEU A 84 10.59 7.11 -43.39
N ALA A 85 11.89 6.88 -43.49
CA ALA A 85 12.88 7.97 -43.49
C ALA A 85 12.67 8.94 -44.66
N ALA A 86 12.30 8.43 -45.84
CA ALA A 86 11.98 9.28 -47.01
C ALA A 86 10.69 10.11 -46.82
N LEU A 87 9.82 9.69 -45.88
CA LEU A 87 8.60 10.41 -45.48
C LEU A 87 8.80 11.35 -44.29
N GLY A 88 10.04 11.61 -43.90
CA GLY A 88 10.35 12.52 -42.78
C GLY A 88 10.46 11.83 -41.42
N GLY A 89 10.41 10.50 -41.38
CA GLY A 89 10.54 9.72 -40.14
C GLY A 89 11.97 9.68 -39.59
N GLU A 90 12.15 9.99 -38.33
CA GLU A 90 13.39 9.90 -37.59
C GLU A 90 13.32 8.75 -36.56
N VAL A 91 14.27 7.82 -36.60
CA VAL A 91 14.32 6.72 -35.64
C VAL A 91 14.82 7.25 -34.30
N LEU A 92 13.99 7.14 -33.28
CA LEU A 92 14.34 7.55 -31.93
C LEU A 92 15.15 6.45 -31.19
N PRO A 93 15.91 6.80 -30.14
CA PRO A 93 16.76 5.85 -29.41
C PRO A 93 16.03 4.61 -28.92
N THR A 94 16.68 3.44 -28.99
CA THR A 94 16.10 2.16 -28.54
C THR A 94 15.54 2.17 -27.12
N PRO A 95 16.16 2.83 -26.11
CA PRO A 95 15.57 2.91 -24.78
C PRO A 95 14.20 3.63 -24.76
N GLN A 96 14.01 4.64 -25.64
CA GLN A 96 12.72 5.33 -25.76
C GLN A 96 11.67 4.43 -26.44
N ALA A 97 12.06 3.65 -27.43
CA ALA A 97 11.18 2.69 -28.09
C ALA A 97 10.74 1.58 -27.11
N GLN A 98 11.68 1.09 -26.32
CA GLN A 98 11.39 0.09 -25.29
C GLN A 98 10.44 0.65 -24.22
N HIS A 99 10.70 1.85 -23.73
CA HIS A 99 9.83 2.54 -22.80
C HIS A 99 8.42 2.75 -23.37
N ALA A 100 8.29 3.25 -24.61
CA ALA A 100 6.99 3.43 -25.27
C ALA A 100 6.22 2.11 -25.42
N TRP A 101 6.93 1.00 -25.66
CA TRP A 101 6.34 -0.34 -25.73
C TRP A 101 5.83 -0.81 -24.37
N GLU A 102 6.58 -0.63 -23.31
CA GLU A 102 6.22 -0.99 -21.94
C GLU A 102 5.03 -0.17 -21.43
N GLU A 103 5.02 1.13 -21.74
CA GLU A 103 4.03 2.11 -21.26
C GLU A 103 2.73 2.17 -22.08
N ARG A 104 2.62 1.44 -23.19
CA ARG A 104 1.47 1.51 -24.13
C ARG A 104 0.10 1.21 -23.51
N TYR A 105 0.05 0.65 -22.32
CA TYR A 105 -1.18 0.32 -21.61
C TYR A 105 -1.57 1.34 -20.54
N TYR A 106 -0.85 2.46 -20.44
CA TYR A 106 -1.05 3.47 -19.39
C TYR A 106 -1.59 4.84 -19.89
N PRO A 107 -2.47 4.92 -20.92
CA PRO A 107 -2.97 6.21 -21.41
C PRO A 107 -3.82 6.95 -20.36
N MET A 108 -4.45 6.22 -19.44
CA MET A 108 -5.27 6.79 -18.37
C MET A 108 -4.45 7.57 -17.33
N ARG A 109 -3.11 7.49 -17.36
CA ARG A 109 -2.20 8.25 -16.49
C ARG A 109 -2.40 9.76 -16.61
N LEU A 110 -2.81 10.24 -17.76
CA LEU A 110 -3.14 11.65 -17.99
C LEU A 110 -4.17 12.19 -16.99
N LYS A 111 -4.98 11.35 -16.39
CA LYS A 111 -5.95 11.74 -15.35
C LYS A 111 -5.29 12.41 -14.12
N ARG A 112 -4.02 12.18 -13.87
CA ARG A 112 -3.28 12.88 -12.81
C ARG A 112 -3.07 14.37 -13.06
N LEU A 113 -3.11 14.81 -14.30
CA LEU A 113 -2.92 16.21 -14.69
C LEU A 113 -4.22 17.02 -14.65
N GLY A 114 -5.34 16.33 -14.61
CA GLY A 114 -6.65 16.90 -14.32
C GLY A 114 -7.43 15.75 -13.70
N PRO A 115 -8.02 15.90 -12.50
CA PRO A 115 -8.53 14.75 -11.72
C PRO A 115 -9.63 13.97 -12.42
N SER A 116 -10.10 14.48 -13.57
CA SER A 116 -10.99 13.76 -14.47
C SER A 116 -10.44 13.76 -15.89
N LEU A 117 -10.63 12.66 -16.58
CA LEU A 117 -10.26 12.46 -17.97
C LEU A 117 -11.51 12.14 -18.79
N ILE A 118 -11.72 12.90 -19.86
CA ILE A 118 -12.87 12.71 -20.75
C ILE A 118 -12.36 12.15 -22.06
N PRO A 119 -12.49 10.82 -22.29
CA PRO A 119 -12.07 10.19 -23.53
C PRO A 119 -13.12 10.37 -24.63
N SER A 120 -12.65 10.39 -25.88
CA SER A 120 -13.46 10.18 -27.08
C SER A 120 -12.85 9.03 -27.86
N GLU A 121 -13.65 8.06 -28.22
CA GLU A 121 -13.19 6.85 -28.90
C GLU A 121 -13.89 6.68 -30.25
N SER A 122 -13.13 6.71 -31.34
CA SER A 122 -13.65 6.56 -32.68
C SER A 122 -12.77 5.65 -33.53
N VAL A 123 -13.37 5.03 -34.52
CA VAL A 123 -12.67 4.32 -35.60
C VAL A 123 -12.91 5.08 -36.88
N ILE A 124 -11.83 5.50 -37.53
CA ILE A 124 -11.88 6.32 -38.76
C ILE A 124 -11.19 5.54 -39.88
N PRO A 125 -11.76 5.52 -41.11
CA PRO A 125 -11.07 4.97 -42.25
C PRO A 125 -9.77 5.74 -42.50
N LEU A 126 -8.70 5.05 -42.85
CA LEU A 126 -7.39 5.68 -43.11
C LEU A 126 -7.51 6.79 -44.21
N SER A 127 -8.36 6.60 -45.18
CA SER A 127 -8.66 7.58 -46.24
C SER A 127 -9.34 8.88 -45.75
N GLY A 128 -10.05 8.83 -44.63
CA GLY A 128 -10.71 10.01 -44.05
C GLY A 128 -9.92 10.63 -42.89
N LEU A 129 -8.84 10.00 -42.47
CA LEU A 129 -8.12 10.34 -41.24
C LEU A 129 -7.47 11.73 -41.29
N GLU A 130 -6.80 12.08 -42.38
CA GLU A 130 -6.13 13.39 -42.51
C GLU A 130 -7.16 14.53 -42.39
N ALA A 131 -8.26 14.46 -43.15
CA ALA A 131 -9.30 15.48 -43.08
C ALA A 131 -10.00 15.58 -41.74
N ALA A 132 -10.20 14.44 -41.04
CA ALA A 132 -10.72 14.42 -39.70
C ALA A 132 -9.80 15.12 -38.72
N LEU A 133 -8.52 14.83 -38.75
CA LEU A 133 -7.53 15.44 -37.86
C LEU A 133 -7.29 16.92 -38.13
N GLU A 134 -7.35 17.36 -39.38
CA GLU A 134 -7.33 18.77 -39.74
C GLU A 134 -8.52 19.54 -39.15
N GLU A 135 -9.74 18.99 -39.26
CA GLU A 135 -10.95 19.61 -38.69
C GLU A 135 -10.91 19.60 -37.17
N LEU A 136 -10.45 18.52 -36.55
CA LEU A 136 -10.25 18.44 -35.11
C LEU A 136 -9.24 19.48 -34.60
N THR A 137 -8.12 19.64 -35.30
CA THR A 137 -7.09 20.64 -34.97
C THR A 137 -7.60 22.06 -35.16
N ALA A 138 -8.35 22.32 -36.19
CA ALA A 138 -8.96 23.64 -36.43
C ALA A 138 -10.01 23.99 -35.35
N THR A 139 -10.69 22.97 -34.80
CA THR A 139 -11.75 23.16 -33.79
C THR A 139 -11.22 23.28 -32.37
N PHE A 140 -10.24 22.48 -32.01
CA PHE A 140 -9.79 22.32 -30.60
C PHE A 140 -8.32 22.70 -30.38
N GLY A 141 -7.57 23.02 -31.44
CA GLY A 141 -6.10 23.10 -31.38
C GLY A 141 -5.47 21.70 -31.30
N GLU A 142 -4.27 21.63 -30.75
CA GLU A 142 -3.57 20.35 -30.58
C GLU A 142 -4.25 19.47 -29.53
N LEU A 143 -4.84 18.36 -29.94
CA LEU A 143 -5.45 17.37 -29.06
C LEU A 143 -4.42 16.36 -28.55
N ALA A 144 -4.55 15.97 -27.28
CA ALA A 144 -3.89 14.80 -26.77
C ALA A 144 -4.61 13.56 -27.33
N MET A 145 -3.96 12.79 -28.19
CA MET A 145 -4.55 11.61 -28.79
C MET A 145 -3.53 10.51 -29.02
N GLU A 146 -3.99 9.28 -28.89
CA GLU A 146 -3.30 8.09 -29.34
C GLU A 146 -4.17 7.35 -30.36
N GLY A 147 -3.55 6.53 -31.18
CA GLY A 147 -4.26 5.71 -32.16
C GLY A 147 -3.52 4.42 -32.48
N ALA A 148 -4.27 3.47 -33.02
CA ALA A 148 -3.73 2.19 -33.48
C ALA A 148 -4.29 1.84 -34.85
N LEU A 149 -3.42 1.38 -35.73
CA LEU A 149 -3.83 0.83 -37.03
C LEU A 149 -4.46 -0.55 -36.80
N ILE A 150 -5.69 -0.71 -37.28
CA ILE A 150 -6.43 -1.95 -37.16
C ILE A 150 -6.73 -2.55 -38.55
N LYS A 151 -6.98 -3.84 -38.59
CA LYS A 151 -7.25 -4.58 -39.82
C LYS A 151 -8.36 -3.90 -40.65
N GLY A 152 -8.18 -3.81 -41.95
CA GLY A 152 -9.17 -3.29 -42.88
C GLY A 152 -9.05 -1.79 -43.16
N GLN A 153 -7.88 -1.22 -43.09
CA GLN A 153 -7.59 0.18 -43.39
C GLN A 153 -8.35 1.17 -42.52
N HIS A 154 -8.44 0.85 -41.23
CA HIS A 154 -9.05 1.69 -40.21
C HIS A 154 -8.05 2.02 -39.10
N VAL A 155 -8.25 3.18 -38.48
CA VAL A 155 -7.47 3.62 -37.31
C VAL A 155 -8.42 3.82 -36.14
N ALA A 156 -8.19 3.10 -35.07
CA ALA A 156 -8.83 3.38 -33.79
C ALA A 156 -8.12 4.57 -33.15
N ILE A 157 -8.86 5.60 -32.79
CA ILE A 157 -8.34 6.81 -32.15
C ILE A 157 -9.01 6.99 -30.81
N GLN A 158 -8.21 7.29 -29.81
CA GLN A 158 -8.65 7.76 -28.52
C GLN A 158 -8.06 9.16 -28.28
N SER A 159 -8.92 10.15 -28.06
CA SER A 159 -8.49 11.50 -27.68
C SER A 159 -8.92 11.81 -26.26
N PHE A 160 -8.15 12.66 -25.60
CA PHE A 160 -8.29 12.96 -24.19
C PHE A 160 -8.45 14.45 -23.94
N ALA A 161 -9.49 14.83 -23.19
CA ALA A 161 -9.64 16.14 -22.60
C ALA A 161 -9.48 16.02 -21.09
N LEU A 162 -8.64 16.90 -20.51
CA LEU A 162 -8.50 17.01 -19.05
C LEU A 162 -9.67 17.82 -18.50
N GLY A 163 -10.25 17.39 -17.40
CA GLY A 163 -11.33 18.04 -16.70
C GLY A 163 -11.23 17.88 -15.18
N ASP A 164 -12.15 18.51 -14.46
CA ASP A 164 -12.28 18.35 -13.01
C ASP A 164 -13.76 18.15 -12.67
N GLU A 165 -14.15 16.94 -12.29
CA GLU A 165 -15.54 16.59 -11.92
C GLU A 165 -16.00 17.32 -10.65
N ARG A 166 -15.08 17.87 -9.85
CA ARG A 166 -15.40 18.72 -8.70
C ARG A 166 -15.94 20.10 -9.13
N LEU A 167 -15.83 20.43 -10.42
CA LEU A 167 -16.38 21.62 -11.05
C LEU A 167 -17.53 21.23 -12.00
N PRO A 168 -18.73 20.85 -11.50
CA PRO A 168 -19.75 20.13 -12.28
C PRO A 168 -20.16 20.84 -13.57
N LEU A 169 -20.27 22.17 -13.55
CA LEU A 169 -20.66 22.95 -14.73
C LEU A 169 -19.57 22.91 -15.80
N HIS A 170 -18.29 23.11 -15.41
CA HIS A 170 -17.17 23.07 -16.34
C HIS A 170 -16.95 21.65 -16.87
N PHE A 171 -17.07 20.63 -16.00
CA PHE A 171 -16.97 19.24 -16.39
C PHE A 171 -18.04 18.83 -17.41
N ALA A 172 -19.30 19.24 -17.19
CA ALA A 172 -20.39 19.01 -18.14
C ALA A 172 -20.10 19.65 -19.51
N LEU A 173 -19.50 20.85 -19.55
CA LEU A 173 -19.08 21.52 -20.78
C LEU A 173 -17.93 20.79 -21.47
N ASP A 174 -16.91 20.38 -20.71
CA ASP A 174 -15.80 19.60 -21.26
C ASP A 174 -16.27 18.26 -21.83
N PHE A 175 -17.28 17.62 -21.21
CA PHE A 175 -17.91 16.41 -21.74
C PHE A 175 -18.54 16.65 -23.14
N THR A 176 -19.08 17.84 -23.41
CA THR A 176 -19.65 18.14 -24.74
C THR A 176 -18.59 18.18 -25.84
N LYS A 177 -17.31 18.46 -25.50
CA LYS A 177 -16.17 18.40 -26.44
C LYS A 177 -15.97 16.98 -26.96
N SER A 178 -16.09 15.99 -26.10
CA SER A 178 -16.01 14.57 -26.47
C SER A 178 -17.04 14.21 -27.55
N LEU A 179 -18.27 14.69 -27.39
CA LEU A 179 -19.34 14.45 -28.37
C LEU A 179 -19.01 15.09 -29.72
N GLN A 180 -18.41 16.29 -29.73
CA GLN A 180 -18.04 16.97 -30.97
C GLN A 180 -16.89 16.28 -31.68
N VAL A 181 -15.90 15.75 -30.94
CA VAL A 181 -14.84 14.91 -31.52
C VAL A 181 -15.46 13.72 -32.27
N MET A 182 -16.46 13.08 -31.66
CA MET A 182 -17.18 11.98 -32.29
C MET A 182 -17.96 12.42 -33.53
N ASP A 183 -18.67 13.55 -33.48
CA ASP A 183 -19.46 14.07 -34.59
C ASP A 183 -18.53 14.39 -35.81
N ILE A 184 -17.33 14.94 -35.58
CA ILE A 184 -16.31 15.16 -36.60
C ILE A 184 -15.83 13.82 -37.17
N ALA A 185 -15.52 12.85 -36.32
CA ALA A 185 -15.11 11.52 -36.78
C ALA A 185 -16.15 10.86 -37.68
N PHE A 186 -17.44 10.97 -37.35
CA PHE A 186 -18.54 10.42 -38.16
C PHE A 186 -18.71 11.12 -39.50
N LYS A 187 -18.51 12.46 -39.53
CA LYS A 187 -18.53 13.24 -40.78
C LYS A 187 -17.49 12.72 -41.78
N HIS A 188 -16.35 12.21 -41.31
CA HIS A 188 -15.28 11.66 -42.13
C HIS A 188 -15.33 10.14 -42.30
N GLY A 189 -16.54 9.53 -42.18
CA GLY A 189 -16.76 8.10 -42.41
C GLY A 189 -16.43 7.19 -41.21
N GLY A 190 -16.14 7.79 -40.07
CA GLY A 190 -15.87 7.03 -38.82
C GLY A 190 -17.13 6.52 -38.14
N PHE A 191 -16.91 5.70 -37.13
CA PHE A 191 -17.95 5.15 -36.25
C PHE A 191 -17.42 5.01 -34.83
N PRO A 192 -18.28 4.85 -33.80
CA PRO A 192 -17.82 4.72 -32.43
C PRO A 192 -17.03 3.42 -32.22
N TYR A 193 -15.91 3.50 -31.50
CA TYR A 193 -15.11 2.33 -31.11
C TYR A 193 -15.93 1.41 -30.19
N SER A 194 -16.55 1.97 -29.16
CA SER A 194 -17.48 1.28 -28.25
C SER A 194 -18.87 1.94 -28.28
N LEU A 195 -19.92 1.21 -27.99
CA LEU A 195 -21.27 1.77 -27.91
C LEU A 195 -21.64 2.16 -26.47
N GLY A 196 -21.34 1.30 -25.51
CA GLY A 196 -21.67 1.50 -24.11
C GLY A 196 -23.17 1.86 -23.91
N MET A 197 -23.42 2.83 -23.04
CA MET A 197 -24.74 3.43 -22.83
C MET A 197 -24.96 4.69 -23.68
N PHE A 198 -23.89 5.46 -23.93
CA PHE A 198 -23.99 6.77 -24.57
C PHE A 198 -24.25 6.71 -26.06
N PHE A 199 -23.75 5.68 -26.75
CA PHE A 199 -23.80 5.57 -28.21
C PHE A 199 -24.67 4.41 -28.70
N THR A 200 -25.53 3.87 -27.83
CA THR A 200 -26.45 2.77 -28.16
C THR A 200 -27.31 3.06 -29.39
N ALA A 201 -27.75 4.32 -29.59
CA ALA A 201 -28.49 4.74 -30.75
C ALA A 201 -27.74 4.60 -32.08
N LEU A 202 -26.40 4.48 -32.03
CA LEU A 202 -25.53 4.33 -33.21
C LEU A 202 -25.24 2.85 -33.55
N ALA A 203 -25.84 1.90 -32.82
CA ALA A 203 -25.64 0.47 -33.05
C ALA A 203 -26.01 0.04 -34.48
N PRO A 204 -27.14 0.52 -35.10
CA PRO A 204 -27.45 0.22 -36.49
C PRO A 204 -26.42 0.70 -37.48
N SER A 205 -25.88 1.91 -37.27
CA SER A 205 -24.81 2.48 -38.13
C SER A 205 -23.50 1.74 -37.99
N LYS A 206 -23.15 1.27 -36.74
CA LYS A 206 -21.91 0.53 -36.49
C LYS A 206 -21.93 -0.88 -37.07
N PHE A 207 -23.02 -1.60 -36.93
CA PHE A 207 -23.11 -3.02 -37.29
C PHE A 207 -23.72 -3.25 -38.69
N GLY A 208 -24.39 -2.25 -39.23
CA GLY A 208 -25.36 -2.42 -40.35
C GLY A 208 -26.70 -3.02 -39.84
N GLU A 209 -27.78 -2.64 -40.49
CA GLU A 209 -29.14 -2.98 -40.00
C GLU A 209 -29.36 -4.50 -39.89
N GLY A 210 -28.84 -5.30 -40.83
CA GLY A 210 -29.00 -6.77 -40.81
C GLY A 210 -28.39 -7.43 -39.60
N LEU A 211 -27.10 -7.19 -39.38
CA LEU A 211 -26.37 -7.73 -38.23
C LEU A 211 -26.92 -7.17 -36.89
N TYR A 212 -27.33 -5.90 -36.89
CA TYR A 212 -27.93 -5.31 -35.69
C TYR A 212 -29.24 -6.03 -35.27
N GLN A 213 -30.10 -6.32 -36.21
CA GLN A 213 -31.35 -7.08 -35.92
C GLN A 213 -31.04 -8.52 -35.47
N GLU A 214 -30.08 -9.18 -36.08
CA GLU A 214 -29.61 -10.49 -35.67
C GLU A 214 -29.10 -10.51 -34.24
N LEU A 215 -28.21 -9.55 -33.87
CA LEU A 215 -27.70 -9.40 -32.50
C LEU A 215 -28.83 -9.14 -31.49
N LYS A 216 -29.84 -8.36 -31.84
CA LYS A 216 -31.06 -8.16 -31.00
C LYS A 216 -31.86 -9.44 -30.81
N ASN A 217 -32.03 -10.22 -31.87
CA ASN A 217 -32.76 -11.48 -31.80
C ASN A 217 -32.00 -12.49 -30.91
N VAL A 218 -30.68 -12.58 -31.04
CA VAL A 218 -29.84 -13.42 -30.16
C VAL A 218 -29.94 -12.95 -28.72
N LYS A 219 -29.80 -11.64 -28.46
CA LYS A 219 -29.96 -11.07 -27.11
C LYS A 219 -31.31 -11.44 -26.52
N HIS A 220 -32.41 -11.26 -27.27
CA HIS A 220 -33.76 -11.58 -26.81
C HIS A 220 -33.97 -13.08 -26.56
N ALA A 221 -33.38 -13.94 -27.39
CA ALA A 221 -33.48 -15.39 -27.20
C ALA A 221 -32.76 -15.90 -25.96
N LEU A 222 -31.59 -15.31 -25.66
CA LEU A 222 -30.78 -15.71 -24.52
C LEU A 222 -31.18 -14.99 -23.21
N ASP A 223 -31.73 -13.80 -23.30
CA ASP A 223 -32.07 -12.94 -22.16
C ASP A 223 -33.44 -12.23 -22.41
N PRO A 224 -34.54 -12.99 -22.43
CA PRO A 224 -35.86 -12.44 -22.74
C PRO A 224 -36.34 -11.41 -21.74
N SER A 225 -35.86 -11.45 -20.51
CA SER A 225 -36.18 -10.51 -19.42
C SER A 225 -35.27 -9.30 -19.35
N ASP A 226 -34.24 -9.19 -20.23
CA ASP A 226 -33.26 -8.10 -20.30
C ASP A 226 -32.55 -7.84 -18.98
N LEU A 227 -32.09 -8.94 -18.33
CA LEU A 227 -31.41 -8.90 -17.03
C LEU A 227 -29.90 -8.61 -17.16
N PHE A 228 -29.29 -9.06 -18.26
CA PHE A 228 -27.87 -8.90 -18.49
C PHE A 228 -27.57 -7.63 -19.27
N ASN A 229 -26.81 -6.70 -18.65
CA ASN A 229 -26.44 -5.42 -19.25
C ASN A 229 -27.64 -4.67 -19.87
N PRO A 230 -28.71 -4.40 -19.11
CA PRO A 230 -29.83 -3.66 -19.59
C PRO A 230 -29.43 -2.28 -20.08
N ASP A 231 -30.08 -1.78 -21.12
CA ASP A 231 -29.82 -0.45 -21.72
C ASP A 231 -28.40 -0.22 -22.26
N LYS A 232 -27.63 -1.29 -22.54
CA LYS A 232 -26.25 -1.18 -23.06
C LYS A 232 -26.12 -1.80 -24.46
N SER A 233 -25.37 -1.14 -25.32
CA SER A 233 -24.83 -1.59 -26.60
C SER A 233 -25.86 -1.83 -27.72
N LEU A 234 -26.96 -2.52 -27.50
CA LEU A 234 -27.91 -2.89 -28.56
C LEU A 234 -29.25 -2.12 -28.53
N ALA A 235 -29.77 -1.84 -27.34
CA ALA A 235 -30.98 -1.06 -27.19
C ALA A 235 -30.99 -0.34 -25.85
N SER A 236 -31.40 0.93 -25.85
CA SER A 236 -31.61 1.68 -24.60
C SER A 236 -33.06 2.06 -24.47
N LYS A 237 -33.62 1.78 -23.30
CA LYS A 237 -34.97 2.28 -22.90
C LYS A 237 -34.84 3.64 -22.19
N ASN A 238 -33.61 4.08 -21.90
CA ASN A 238 -33.35 5.33 -21.18
C ASN A 238 -33.47 6.55 -22.07
N ARG A 239 -34.73 6.98 -22.31
CA ARG A 239 -35.06 8.19 -23.08
C ARG A 239 -34.48 9.46 -22.47
N THR A 240 -34.27 9.50 -21.15
CA THR A 240 -33.73 10.66 -20.44
C THR A 240 -32.28 10.91 -20.86
N LEU A 241 -31.47 9.89 -20.99
CA LEU A 241 -30.10 9.99 -21.46
C LEU A 241 -30.01 10.48 -22.91
N ALA A 242 -30.85 9.94 -23.80
CA ALA A 242 -30.90 10.36 -25.19
C ALA A 242 -31.33 11.84 -25.33
N VAL A 243 -32.30 12.28 -24.55
CA VAL A 243 -32.75 13.69 -24.49
C VAL A 243 -31.66 14.58 -23.93
N ALA A 244 -30.99 14.17 -22.85
CA ALA A 244 -29.89 14.94 -22.24
C ALA A 244 -28.70 15.11 -23.20
N MET A 245 -28.34 14.06 -23.95
CA MET A 245 -27.29 14.11 -24.98
C MET A 245 -27.65 15.04 -26.15
N SER A 246 -28.91 15.03 -26.58
CA SER A 246 -29.39 15.94 -27.63
C SER A 246 -29.46 17.40 -27.14
N ALA A 247 -29.92 17.62 -25.93
CA ALA A 247 -29.91 18.94 -25.29
C ALA A 247 -28.50 19.49 -25.08
N ALA A 248 -27.55 18.67 -24.66
CA ALA A 248 -26.15 19.05 -24.53
C ALA A 248 -25.52 19.50 -25.87
N ARG A 249 -25.85 18.81 -26.98
CA ARG A 249 -25.40 19.22 -28.32
C ARG A 249 -26.02 20.55 -28.76
N LEU A 250 -27.30 20.75 -28.53
CA LEU A 250 -28.01 21.98 -28.95
C LEU A 250 -27.67 23.20 -28.07
N GLY A 251 -27.53 22.99 -26.78
CA GLY A 251 -27.23 24.04 -25.79
C GLY A 251 -25.78 24.48 -25.73
N ARG A 252 -24.90 23.77 -26.39
CA ARG A 252 -23.45 23.96 -26.30
C ARG A 252 -22.97 25.37 -26.67
N PRO A 253 -23.36 26.00 -27.76
CA PRO A 253 -22.86 27.37 -28.12
C PRO A 253 -23.17 28.39 -27.03
N LEU A 254 -24.35 28.28 -26.40
CA LEU A 254 -24.75 29.13 -25.27
C LEU A 254 -23.94 28.81 -24.02
N ALA A 255 -23.70 27.52 -23.76
CA ALA A 255 -22.93 27.04 -22.61
C ALA A 255 -21.45 27.44 -22.70
N GLU A 256 -20.85 27.39 -23.88
CA GLU A 256 -19.46 27.86 -24.11
C GLU A 256 -19.34 29.37 -23.92
N ALA A 257 -20.27 30.16 -24.43
CA ALA A 257 -20.30 31.62 -24.25
C ALA A 257 -20.45 32.00 -22.77
N THR A 258 -21.16 31.20 -21.99
CA THR A 258 -21.40 31.45 -20.55
C THR A 258 -20.28 30.88 -19.67
N ALA A 259 -19.57 29.86 -20.10
CA ALA A 259 -18.52 29.19 -19.31
C ALA A 259 -17.37 30.12 -18.89
N ALA A 260 -17.03 31.08 -19.77
CA ALA A 260 -15.99 32.08 -19.48
C ALA A 260 -16.37 33.03 -18.32
N VAL A 261 -17.67 33.17 -18.02
CA VAL A 261 -18.23 34.09 -17.00
C VAL A 261 -18.71 33.30 -15.77
N LEU A 262 -18.89 31.98 -15.85
CA LEU A 262 -19.36 31.17 -14.73
C LEU A 262 -18.27 31.02 -13.66
N PRO A 263 -18.60 31.27 -12.39
CA PRO A 263 -17.64 31.06 -11.32
C PRO A 263 -17.24 29.58 -11.24
N LYS A 264 -15.95 29.32 -11.03
CA LYS A 264 -15.41 27.99 -10.76
C LYS A 264 -15.77 27.59 -9.31
N ILE A 265 -17.02 27.22 -9.10
CA ILE A 265 -17.50 26.78 -7.79
C ILE A 265 -17.21 25.28 -7.67
N ARG A 266 -16.24 24.95 -6.84
CA ARG A 266 -15.99 23.54 -6.44
C ARG A 266 -17.09 23.09 -5.46
N GLN A 267 -17.61 21.91 -5.65
CA GLN A 267 -18.47 21.25 -4.67
C GLN A 267 -17.63 20.78 -3.48
N GLY A 268 -18.21 20.96 -2.26
CA GLY A 268 -17.56 20.82 -0.97
C GLY A 268 -16.44 19.81 -0.89
N GLU A 269 -15.22 20.31 -0.73
CA GLU A 269 -14.06 19.47 -0.46
C GLU A 269 -13.84 19.40 1.04
N ARG A 270 -14.03 18.22 1.64
CA ARG A 270 -13.51 17.99 2.98
C ARG A 270 -11.99 17.89 2.92
N PRO A 271 -11.27 18.45 3.89
CA PRO A 271 -9.81 18.45 3.86
C PRO A 271 -9.26 17.03 3.97
N LEU A 272 -8.40 16.68 3.02
CA LEU A 272 -7.50 15.53 3.01
C LEU A 272 -6.05 16.04 2.97
N PRO A 273 -5.07 15.19 3.30
CA PRO A 273 -3.67 15.53 3.13
C PRO A 273 -3.36 16.04 1.72
N PRO A 274 -2.38 16.98 1.55
CA PRO A 274 -2.04 17.56 0.26
C PRO A 274 -1.73 16.50 -0.80
N GLY A 275 -2.30 16.65 -1.99
CA GLY A 275 -2.14 15.72 -3.12
C GLY A 275 -3.07 14.50 -3.06
N LEU A 276 -3.45 14.03 -1.90
CA LEU A 276 -4.25 12.82 -1.74
C LEU A 276 -5.66 12.95 -2.32
N ALA A 277 -6.28 14.13 -2.20
CA ALA A 277 -7.57 14.39 -2.82
C ALA A 277 -7.49 14.26 -4.35
N ASP A 278 -6.45 14.83 -4.96
CA ASP A 278 -6.24 14.74 -6.41
C ASP A 278 -6.02 13.28 -6.85
N ASP A 279 -5.21 12.51 -6.11
CA ASP A 279 -4.99 11.09 -6.39
C ASP A 279 -6.26 10.24 -6.18
N ALA A 280 -7.10 10.56 -5.19
CA ALA A 280 -8.39 9.88 -4.99
C ALA A 280 -9.34 10.10 -6.19
N PHE A 281 -9.37 11.31 -6.75
CA PHE A 281 -10.14 11.62 -7.95
C PHE A 281 -9.46 11.10 -9.23
N ALA A 282 -8.12 11.07 -9.28
CA ALA A 282 -7.37 10.49 -10.38
C ALA A 282 -7.57 8.97 -10.50
N CYS A 283 -7.89 8.27 -9.42
CA CYS A 283 -8.16 6.83 -9.46
C CYS A 283 -9.29 6.50 -10.45
N VAL A 284 -8.98 5.69 -11.48
CA VAL A 284 -9.94 5.27 -12.52
C VAL A 284 -10.77 4.06 -12.13
N GLN A 285 -10.65 3.56 -10.91
CA GLN A 285 -11.41 2.40 -10.39
C GLN A 285 -11.27 1.11 -11.22
N CYS A 286 -10.16 0.95 -11.97
CA CYS A 286 -9.91 -0.19 -12.87
C CYS A 286 -9.78 -1.54 -12.15
N GLY A 287 -9.30 -1.53 -10.90
CA GLY A 287 -9.21 -2.73 -10.06
C GLY A 287 -7.95 -3.57 -10.24
N TYR A 288 -6.95 -3.18 -11.04
CA TYR A 288 -5.68 -3.93 -11.18
C TYR A 288 -4.93 -4.11 -9.86
N CYS A 289 -5.04 -3.14 -8.95
CA CYS A 289 -4.47 -3.25 -7.60
C CYS A 289 -5.16 -4.28 -6.69
N ARG A 290 -6.36 -4.76 -7.05
CA ARG A 290 -7.15 -5.70 -6.24
C ARG A 290 -6.54 -7.10 -6.18
N PRO A 291 -6.26 -7.82 -7.30
CA PRO A 291 -5.73 -9.18 -7.27
C PRO A 291 -4.36 -9.28 -6.63
N VAL A 292 -3.57 -8.19 -6.64
CA VAL A 292 -2.24 -8.15 -6.03
C VAL A 292 -2.26 -7.71 -4.57
N CYS A 293 -3.40 -7.26 -4.05
CA CYS A 293 -3.51 -6.79 -2.67
C CYS A 293 -3.47 -7.95 -1.68
N SER A 294 -2.47 -7.94 -0.79
CA SER A 294 -2.32 -8.96 0.25
C SER A 294 -3.53 -9.02 1.19
N LEU A 295 -4.09 -7.86 1.57
CA LEU A 295 -5.28 -7.82 2.42
C LEU A 295 -6.51 -8.40 1.73
N TYR A 296 -6.65 -8.18 0.42
CA TYR A 296 -7.73 -8.81 -0.34
C TYR A 296 -7.59 -10.33 -0.36
N ALA A 297 -6.37 -10.82 -0.56
CA ALA A 297 -6.10 -12.27 -0.49
C ALA A 297 -6.44 -12.87 0.88
N GLY A 298 -6.19 -12.12 1.98
CA GLY A 298 -6.49 -12.58 3.34
C GLY A 298 -7.94 -12.44 3.77
N ARG A 299 -8.64 -11.37 3.36
CA ARG A 299 -10.00 -11.03 3.84
C ARG A 299 -11.11 -11.23 2.80
N GLY A 300 -10.81 -11.07 1.52
CA GLY A 300 -11.81 -11.07 0.44
C GLY A 300 -12.68 -9.80 0.36
N TRP A 301 -12.39 -8.75 1.11
CA TRP A 301 -13.19 -7.53 1.18
C TRP A 301 -12.68 -6.46 0.23
N GLU A 302 -13.57 -5.88 -0.56
CA GLU A 302 -13.22 -4.81 -1.49
C GLU A 302 -12.72 -3.55 -0.77
N SER A 303 -13.31 -3.17 0.36
CA SER A 303 -12.89 -2.02 1.18
C SER A 303 -11.44 -2.12 1.67
N ALA A 304 -10.89 -3.33 1.80
CA ALA A 304 -9.50 -3.53 2.15
C ALA A 304 -8.53 -3.25 0.99
N THR A 305 -9.02 -3.23 -0.26
CA THR A 305 -8.20 -3.00 -1.46
C THR A 305 -7.86 -1.52 -1.65
N PRO A 306 -6.78 -1.19 -2.38
CA PRO A 306 -6.51 0.19 -2.73
C PRO A 306 -7.67 0.86 -3.47
N ARG A 307 -8.31 0.16 -4.42
CA ARG A 307 -9.46 0.69 -5.13
C ARG A 307 -10.61 1.07 -4.20
N GLY A 308 -10.97 0.19 -3.26
CA GLY A 308 -12.02 0.44 -2.29
C GLY A 308 -11.70 1.64 -1.40
N LYS A 309 -10.44 1.74 -0.93
CA LYS A 309 -9.97 2.87 -0.12
C LYS A 309 -10.02 4.20 -0.87
N PHE A 310 -9.58 4.25 -2.13
CA PHE A 310 -9.67 5.48 -2.94
C PHE A 310 -11.12 5.86 -3.24
N TYR A 311 -12.00 4.88 -3.46
CA TYR A 311 -13.43 5.17 -3.58
C TYR A 311 -13.98 5.82 -2.30
N PHE A 312 -13.61 5.27 -1.13
CA PHE A 312 -14.00 5.83 0.16
C PHE A 312 -13.48 7.27 0.35
N LEU A 313 -12.19 7.51 0.05
CA LEU A 313 -11.59 8.85 0.13
C LEU A 313 -12.28 9.86 -0.78
N ARG A 314 -12.68 9.45 -1.98
CA ARG A 314 -13.45 10.28 -2.91
C ARG A 314 -14.82 10.64 -2.35
N GLU A 315 -15.56 9.67 -1.80
CA GLU A 315 -16.87 9.90 -1.19
C GLU A 315 -16.75 10.78 0.07
N TYR A 316 -15.69 10.61 0.86
CA TYR A 316 -15.39 11.50 1.99
C TYR A 316 -15.10 12.92 1.51
N ALA A 317 -14.27 13.11 0.48
CA ALA A 317 -13.96 14.43 -0.07
C ALA A 317 -15.22 15.14 -0.60
N HIS A 318 -16.17 14.40 -1.20
CA HIS A 318 -17.48 14.91 -1.61
C HIS A 318 -18.41 15.26 -0.43
N GLY A 319 -18.12 14.79 0.78
CA GLY A 319 -18.97 15.00 1.94
C GLY A 319 -20.13 14.01 2.06
N ASN A 320 -20.13 12.92 1.28
CA ASN A 320 -21.19 11.91 1.27
C ASN A 320 -21.09 10.94 2.45
N ILE A 321 -19.87 10.73 2.98
CA ILE A 321 -19.60 9.82 4.10
C ILE A 321 -18.60 10.45 5.08
N ASP A 322 -18.59 9.97 6.31
CA ASP A 322 -17.60 10.29 7.33
C ASP A 322 -16.72 9.08 7.65
N PHE A 323 -15.56 9.32 8.28
CA PHE A 323 -14.75 8.24 8.83
C PHE A 323 -15.38 7.75 10.14
N ASP A 324 -15.42 6.44 10.30
CA ASP A 324 -15.58 5.79 11.57
C ASP A 324 -14.36 4.89 11.89
N GLN A 325 -14.34 4.23 13.05
CA GLN A 325 -13.21 3.41 13.46
C GLN A 325 -12.98 2.20 12.54
N ALA A 326 -14.03 1.63 11.93
CA ALA A 326 -13.89 0.48 11.04
C ALA A 326 -13.21 0.83 9.72
N GLU A 327 -13.52 2.02 9.14
CA GLU A 327 -12.80 2.53 7.98
C GLU A 327 -11.35 2.86 8.32
N VAL A 328 -11.11 3.49 9.48
CA VAL A 328 -9.76 3.80 9.97
C VAL A 328 -8.93 2.51 10.12
N ASP A 329 -9.50 1.49 10.72
CA ASP A 329 -8.85 0.17 10.87
C ASP A 329 -8.49 -0.44 9.51
N THR A 330 -9.32 -0.24 8.49
CA THR A 330 -9.04 -0.68 7.13
C THR A 330 -7.78 -0.02 6.55
N PHE A 331 -7.54 1.27 6.81
CA PHE A 331 -6.29 1.94 6.43
C PHE A 331 -5.10 1.47 7.27
N LEU A 332 -5.26 1.34 8.57
CA LEU A 332 -4.22 0.89 9.48
C LEU A 332 -3.75 -0.55 9.21
N MET A 333 -4.63 -1.42 8.71
CA MET A 333 -4.30 -2.82 8.40
C MET A 333 -3.37 -3.02 7.21
N CYS A 334 -3.20 -2.04 6.33
CA CYS A 334 -2.36 -2.19 5.14
C CYS A 334 -0.95 -2.68 5.52
N THR A 335 -0.48 -3.73 4.82
CA THR A 335 0.83 -4.37 5.07
C THR A 335 2.01 -3.57 4.54
N THR A 336 1.80 -2.44 3.87
CA THR A 336 2.84 -1.60 3.23
C THR A 336 3.72 -2.32 2.21
N CYS A 337 3.24 -3.42 1.65
CA CYS A 337 4.03 -4.26 0.75
C CYS A 337 4.29 -3.66 -0.64
N LYS A 338 3.66 -2.54 -0.99
CA LYS A 338 3.85 -1.76 -2.23
C LYS A 338 3.56 -2.51 -3.56
N ARG A 339 2.89 -3.67 -3.53
CA ARG A 339 2.54 -4.42 -4.75
C ARG A 339 1.54 -3.67 -5.65
N CYS A 340 0.74 -2.79 -5.08
CA CYS A 340 -0.28 -2.04 -5.80
C CYS A 340 0.27 -0.87 -6.63
N ASN A 341 1.44 -0.30 -6.27
CA ASN A 341 2.02 0.85 -6.96
C ASN A 341 2.36 0.55 -8.43
N PRO A 342 3.14 -0.51 -8.77
CA PRO A 342 3.46 -0.81 -10.17
C PRO A 342 2.23 -1.23 -10.99
N GLU A 343 1.17 -1.74 -10.36
CA GLU A 343 -0.06 -2.15 -11.05
C GLU A 343 -0.99 -0.98 -11.36
N CYS A 344 -0.70 0.21 -10.84
CA CYS A 344 -1.61 1.35 -10.96
C CYS A 344 -1.57 1.94 -12.37
N GLN A 345 -2.69 1.89 -13.09
CA GLN A 345 -2.84 2.42 -14.44
C GLN A 345 -2.64 3.94 -14.53
N VAL A 346 -2.72 4.63 -13.40
CA VAL A 346 -2.55 6.09 -13.30
C VAL A 346 -1.26 6.45 -12.56
N SER A 347 -0.45 5.46 -12.17
CA SER A 347 0.81 5.66 -11.42
C SER A 347 0.64 6.47 -10.13
N ILE A 348 -0.46 6.24 -9.41
CA ILE A 348 -0.68 6.82 -8.09
C ILE A 348 0.33 6.22 -7.11
N PRO A 349 0.98 7.02 -6.26
CA PRO A 349 1.85 6.52 -5.20
C PRO A 349 1.02 5.95 -4.03
N ILE A 350 0.32 4.84 -4.29
CA ILE A 350 -0.77 4.30 -3.46
C ILE A 350 -0.33 4.03 -2.02
N GLN A 351 0.85 3.44 -1.84
CA GLN A 351 1.34 3.09 -0.52
C GLN A 351 1.70 4.35 0.27
N GLU A 352 2.32 5.31 -0.39
CA GLU A 352 2.71 6.60 0.16
C GLU A 352 1.50 7.44 0.57
N ASP A 353 0.42 7.40 -0.21
CA ASP A 353 -0.86 8.03 0.12
C ASP A 353 -1.49 7.42 1.37
N PHE A 354 -1.46 6.09 1.48
CA PHE A 354 -1.99 5.40 2.65
C PHE A 354 -1.14 5.63 3.91
N ASP A 355 0.15 5.88 3.77
CA ASP A 355 0.98 6.33 4.89
C ASP A 355 0.55 7.72 5.37
N GLN A 356 0.31 8.66 4.46
CA GLN A 356 -0.22 9.98 4.82
C GLN A 356 -1.59 9.88 5.52
N MET A 357 -2.47 9.00 5.01
CA MET A 357 -3.77 8.76 5.66
C MET A 357 -3.65 8.26 7.08
N ARG A 358 -2.70 7.38 7.40
CA ARG A 358 -2.51 6.90 8.78
C ARG A 358 -2.20 8.04 9.75
N GLY A 359 -1.25 8.90 9.37
CA GLY A 359 -0.93 10.09 10.17
C GLY A 359 -2.13 11.02 10.31
N PHE A 360 -2.82 11.33 9.22
CA PHE A 360 -4.00 12.17 9.22
C PHE A 360 -5.11 11.63 10.14
N LEU A 361 -5.42 10.34 10.03
CA LEU A 361 -6.49 9.72 10.83
C LEU A 361 -6.16 9.67 12.32
N VAL A 362 -4.92 9.33 12.68
CA VAL A 362 -4.52 9.14 14.07
C VAL A 362 -4.12 10.46 14.76
N MET A 363 -3.41 11.36 14.04
CA MET A 363 -2.88 12.60 14.64
C MET A 363 -3.82 13.80 14.50
N GLU A 364 -4.49 13.94 13.33
CA GLU A 364 -5.34 15.12 13.08
C GLU A 364 -6.82 14.83 13.37
N LYS A 365 -7.28 13.61 13.09
CA LYS A 365 -8.67 13.20 13.37
C LYS A 365 -8.83 12.48 14.71
N GLU A 366 -7.73 12.24 15.42
CA GLU A 366 -7.68 11.66 16.77
C GLU A 366 -8.31 10.27 16.93
N PHE A 367 -8.43 9.50 15.84
CA PHE A 367 -8.90 8.13 15.92
C PHE A 367 -7.91 7.23 16.70
N ALA A 368 -8.44 6.18 17.30
CA ALA A 368 -7.62 5.19 17.98
C ALA A 368 -6.76 4.41 16.99
N THR A 369 -5.51 4.16 17.37
CA THR A 369 -4.71 3.08 16.77
C THR A 369 -4.87 1.80 17.59
N TYR A 370 -4.33 0.67 17.11
CA TYR A 370 -4.45 -0.59 17.85
C TYR A 370 -3.73 -0.53 19.21
N PRO A 371 -4.29 -1.12 20.26
CA PRO A 371 -3.79 -1.01 21.63
C PRO A 371 -2.32 -1.34 21.83
N ALA A 372 -1.82 -2.39 21.17
CA ALA A 372 -0.41 -2.80 21.24
C ALA A 372 0.57 -1.69 20.84
N PHE A 373 0.18 -0.77 19.95
CA PHE A 373 1.06 0.32 19.55
C PHE A 373 1.23 1.41 20.61
N TYR A 374 0.29 1.56 21.53
CA TYR A 374 0.46 2.42 22.71
C TYR A 374 1.53 1.86 23.63
N MET A 375 1.53 0.52 23.85
CA MET A 375 2.58 -0.16 24.62
C MET A 375 3.95 -0.04 23.94
N MET A 376 4.01 -0.30 22.64
CA MET A 376 5.25 -0.15 21.85
C MET A 376 5.80 1.28 21.90
N LYS A 377 4.93 2.31 21.88
CA LYS A 377 5.31 3.71 22.03
C LYS A 377 5.94 3.97 23.40
N ALA A 378 5.27 3.54 24.46
CA ALA A 378 5.77 3.72 25.82
C ALA A 378 7.11 2.98 26.03
N ALA A 379 7.23 1.73 25.55
CA ALA A 379 8.44 0.95 25.62
C ALA A 379 9.60 1.57 24.81
N THR A 380 9.33 2.10 23.63
CA THR A 380 10.35 2.76 22.80
C THR A 380 10.87 4.04 23.45
N ARG A 381 10.01 4.82 24.10
CA ARG A 381 10.42 6.02 24.83
C ARG A 381 11.26 5.69 26.07
N ALA A 382 10.90 4.62 26.79
CA ALA A 382 11.62 4.22 28.01
C ALA A 382 12.90 3.44 27.71
N GLU A 383 12.82 2.45 26.81
CA GLU A 383 13.85 1.43 26.63
C GLU A 383 14.37 1.30 25.18
N HIS A 384 14.08 2.24 24.32
CA HIS A 384 14.54 2.29 22.92
C HIS A 384 14.14 1.08 22.05
N ASN A 385 13.16 0.28 22.46
CA ASN A 385 12.70 -0.89 21.72
C ASN A 385 11.20 -1.11 21.87
N ILE A 386 10.63 -1.88 20.94
CA ILE A 386 9.18 -2.16 20.90
C ILE A 386 8.75 -3.37 21.74
N TRP A 387 9.70 -4.15 22.27
CA TRP A 387 9.45 -5.43 22.92
C TRP A 387 9.25 -5.31 24.43
N ALA A 388 9.37 -4.08 24.97
CA ALA A 388 9.41 -3.83 26.42
C ALA A 388 10.48 -4.67 27.12
N GLU A 389 11.66 -4.75 26.47
CA GLU A 389 12.87 -5.36 27.04
C GLU A 389 13.80 -4.27 27.54
N LEU A 390 14.63 -4.55 28.53
CA LEU A 390 15.57 -3.59 29.08
C LEU A 390 16.66 -3.26 28.06
N ARG A 391 16.92 -1.97 27.83
CA ARG A 391 17.94 -1.55 26.85
C ARG A 391 19.36 -2.00 27.24
N GLU A 392 19.61 -2.24 28.52
CA GLU A 392 20.90 -2.77 28.99
C GLU A 392 21.20 -4.16 28.44
N HIS A 393 20.17 -4.97 28.11
CA HIS A 393 20.31 -6.29 27.51
C HIS A 393 20.49 -6.27 25.98
N ARG A 394 20.50 -5.08 25.36
CA ARG A 394 20.52 -4.97 23.89
C ARG A 394 21.74 -5.59 23.23
N ALA A 395 22.87 -5.66 23.93
CA ALA A 395 24.11 -6.21 23.43
C ALA A 395 24.47 -7.59 24.01
N ASP A 396 23.59 -8.22 24.79
CA ASP A 396 23.85 -9.53 25.43
C ASP A 396 24.11 -10.67 24.44
N TRP A 397 23.64 -10.50 23.20
CA TRP A 397 23.85 -11.44 22.11
C TRP A 397 25.23 -11.37 21.48
N VAL A 398 26.01 -10.33 21.74
CA VAL A 398 27.32 -10.12 21.08
C VAL A 398 28.27 -11.24 21.47
N PRO A 399 28.91 -11.96 20.50
CA PRO A 399 29.87 -13.00 20.79
C PRO A 399 31.10 -12.45 21.53
N GLU A 400 31.54 -13.11 22.60
CA GLU A 400 32.65 -12.69 23.46
C GLU A 400 33.98 -12.51 22.70
N ASP A 401 34.14 -13.23 21.60
CA ASP A 401 35.37 -13.23 20.78
C ASP A 401 35.35 -12.16 19.66
N ILE A 402 34.34 -11.28 19.65
CA ILE A 402 34.21 -10.22 18.65
C ILE A 402 34.25 -8.85 19.33
N THR A 403 35.19 -8.03 18.87
CA THR A 403 35.34 -6.64 19.33
C THR A 403 34.75 -5.69 18.28
N TYR A 404 34.14 -4.61 18.75
CA TYR A 404 33.62 -3.53 17.91
C TYR A 404 33.99 -2.17 18.52
N LYS A 405 33.83 -1.10 17.72
CA LYS A 405 34.06 0.28 18.15
C LYS A 405 32.76 0.93 18.60
N ASP A 406 32.82 1.90 19.53
CA ASP A 406 31.62 2.67 19.93
C ASP A 406 31.26 3.78 18.91
N ALA A 407 32.22 4.18 18.07
CA ALA A 407 32.09 5.25 17.08
C ALA A 407 32.93 4.96 15.84
N GLY A 408 32.53 5.46 14.71
CA GLY A 408 33.27 5.34 13.44
C GLY A 408 32.38 5.54 12.22
N PRO A 409 33.00 5.69 11.03
CA PRO A 409 32.23 5.98 9.81
C PRO A 409 31.39 4.81 9.33
N LEU A 410 31.75 3.57 9.63
CA LEU A 410 31.02 2.36 9.31
C LEU A 410 30.44 1.78 10.59
N ALA A 411 29.12 1.63 10.66
CA ALA A 411 28.45 1.08 11.82
C ALA A 411 27.44 -0.02 11.44
N TYR A 412 27.14 -0.89 12.39
CA TYR A 412 26.07 -1.89 12.29
C TYR A 412 24.86 -1.46 13.11
N TRP A 413 23.69 -1.71 12.54
CA TRP A 413 22.38 -1.55 13.17
C TRP A 413 21.70 -2.91 13.27
N ALA A 414 21.56 -3.43 14.47
CA ALA A 414 20.93 -4.74 14.73
C ALA A 414 19.41 -4.66 14.55
N GLY A 415 18.79 -3.63 15.11
CA GLY A 415 17.33 -3.50 15.20
C GLY A 415 16.74 -4.26 16.39
N CYS A 416 15.53 -3.86 16.79
CA CYS A 416 14.90 -4.39 18.01
C CYS A 416 14.68 -5.90 17.99
N THR A 417 14.15 -6.45 16.87
CA THR A 417 13.79 -7.87 16.80
C THR A 417 15.03 -8.77 16.78
N ALA A 418 16.07 -8.36 16.05
CA ALA A 418 17.33 -9.09 16.03
C ALA A 418 18.16 -8.91 17.32
N SER A 419 17.84 -7.93 18.17
CA SER A 419 18.49 -7.80 19.47
C SER A 419 17.83 -8.66 20.56
N TYR A 420 16.52 -8.79 20.54
CA TYR A 420 15.75 -9.33 21.66
C TYR A 420 14.96 -10.61 21.38
N VAL A 421 14.65 -10.89 20.12
CA VAL A 421 13.75 -12.02 19.77
C VAL A 421 14.44 -13.08 18.92
N ILE A 422 15.20 -12.65 17.89
CA ILE A 422 15.89 -13.53 16.94
C ILE A 422 17.38 -13.11 16.90
N PRO A 423 18.12 -13.31 17.98
CA PRO A 423 19.47 -12.76 18.13
C PRO A 423 20.52 -13.40 17.22
N ASP A 424 20.26 -14.58 16.69
CA ASP A 424 21.13 -15.25 15.71
C ASP A 424 21.36 -14.38 14.47
N ILE A 425 20.40 -13.57 14.02
CA ILE A 425 20.57 -12.65 12.88
C ILE A 425 21.71 -11.68 13.14
N ALA A 426 21.74 -11.04 14.30
CA ALA A 426 22.77 -10.07 14.66
C ALA A 426 24.11 -10.77 14.99
N GLN A 427 24.08 -11.90 15.66
CA GLN A 427 25.27 -12.74 15.93
C GLN A 427 25.94 -13.17 14.62
N ASN A 428 25.16 -13.66 13.68
CA ASN A 428 25.66 -14.13 12.40
C ASN A 428 26.27 -12.97 11.59
N ALA A 429 25.63 -11.79 11.58
CA ALA A 429 26.18 -10.61 10.94
C ALA A 429 27.57 -10.24 11.50
N PHE A 430 27.73 -10.22 12.82
CA PHE A 430 29.01 -9.97 13.50
C PHE A 430 30.07 -11.00 13.12
N ARG A 431 29.73 -12.30 13.08
CA ARG A 431 30.65 -13.37 12.66
C ARG A 431 31.08 -13.19 11.22
N ILE A 432 30.13 -12.93 10.31
CA ILE A 432 30.42 -12.71 8.89
C ILE A 432 31.33 -11.48 8.69
N PHE A 433 31.08 -10.39 9.42
CA PHE A 433 31.90 -9.19 9.32
C PHE A 433 33.33 -9.43 9.86
N LYS A 434 33.48 -10.15 10.96
CA LYS A 434 34.76 -10.58 11.49
C LYS A 434 35.52 -11.42 10.45
N GLU A 435 34.91 -12.48 9.92
CA GLU A 435 35.53 -13.33 8.90
C GLU A 435 35.88 -12.55 7.62
N GLY A 436 35.05 -11.60 7.25
CA GLY A 436 35.28 -10.66 6.14
C GLY A 436 36.32 -9.56 6.50
N GLY A 437 36.86 -9.50 7.71
CA GLY A 437 37.87 -8.52 8.13
C GLY A 437 37.33 -7.09 8.12
N LEU A 438 36.05 -6.85 8.44
CA LEU A 438 35.46 -5.51 8.56
C LEU A 438 35.72 -4.95 9.97
N GLU A 439 36.16 -3.71 10.02
CA GLU A 439 36.14 -2.91 11.25
C GLU A 439 34.90 -2.04 11.25
N PHE A 440 34.06 -2.14 12.27
CA PHE A 440 32.81 -1.44 12.37
C PHE A 440 32.52 -0.98 13.79
N ALA A 441 31.62 -0.01 13.92
CA ALA A 441 31.04 0.45 15.16
C ALA A 441 29.68 -0.22 15.44
N TYR A 442 29.33 -0.32 16.72
CA TYR A 442 27.99 -0.72 17.16
C TYR A 442 27.57 0.14 18.35
N MET A 443 26.36 0.66 18.33
CA MET A 443 25.90 1.62 19.33
C MET A 443 25.48 0.97 20.67
N GLY A 444 25.33 -0.36 20.68
CA GLY A 444 24.95 -1.09 21.89
C GLY A 444 23.63 -0.58 22.47
N THR A 445 23.65 -0.26 23.78
CA THR A 445 22.47 0.22 24.51
C THR A 445 21.90 1.56 24.01
N ASP A 446 22.67 2.32 23.22
CA ASP A 446 22.23 3.61 22.65
C ASP A 446 21.55 3.45 21.28
N GLU A 447 21.52 2.25 20.70
CA GLU A 447 20.70 1.99 19.51
C GLU A 447 19.22 2.06 19.88
N ASN A 448 18.42 2.89 19.17
CA ASN A 448 16.99 2.96 19.36
C ASN A 448 16.24 2.10 18.33
N CYS A 449 14.92 2.09 18.36
CA CYS A 449 14.08 1.57 17.28
C CYS A 449 14.24 2.41 16.00
N CYS A 450 14.05 1.80 14.83
CA CYS A 450 13.95 2.54 13.57
C CYS A 450 12.66 3.34 13.42
N GLY A 451 11.67 3.12 14.29
CA GLY A 451 10.40 3.83 14.31
C GLY A 451 9.33 3.26 13.36
N ALA A 452 9.61 2.18 12.63
CA ALA A 452 8.65 1.59 11.69
C ALA A 452 7.26 1.33 12.29
N PRO A 453 7.10 0.68 13.46
CA PRO A 453 5.79 0.46 14.05
C PRO A 453 5.06 1.75 14.41
N MET A 454 5.78 2.78 14.86
CA MET A 454 5.18 4.07 15.21
C MET A 454 4.63 4.77 13.98
N PHE A 455 5.42 4.86 12.92
CA PHE A 455 5.00 5.45 11.66
C PHE A 455 3.79 4.71 11.06
N MET A 456 3.88 3.37 10.97
CA MET A 456 2.85 2.51 10.37
C MET A 456 1.56 2.43 11.19
N SER A 457 1.58 2.79 12.47
CA SER A 457 0.39 2.92 13.31
C SER A 457 -0.20 4.33 13.32
N GLY A 458 0.37 5.27 12.54
CA GLY A 458 -0.04 6.67 12.50
C GLY A 458 0.47 7.52 13.69
N ARG A 459 1.30 6.98 14.59
CA ARG A 459 1.89 7.70 15.73
C ARG A 459 3.12 8.48 15.29
N TRP A 460 2.90 9.50 14.50
CA TRP A 460 3.97 10.32 13.93
C TRP A 460 4.68 11.19 14.95
N ASP A 461 4.01 11.53 16.06
CA ASP A 461 4.61 12.16 17.24
C ASP A 461 5.82 11.35 17.77
N ALA A 462 5.62 10.08 18.02
CA ALA A 462 6.66 9.19 18.50
C ALA A 462 7.73 8.91 17.41
N PHE A 463 7.33 8.85 16.15
CA PHE A 463 8.28 8.67 15.06
C PHE A 463 9.22 9.87 14.92
N GLU A 464 8.74 11.10 15.07
CA GLU A 464 9.57 12.30 15.06
C GLU A 464 10.64 12.27 16.18
N GLU A 465 10.22 11.90 17.40
CA GLU A 465 11.16 11.77 18.54
C GLU A 465 12.27 10.76 18.22
N ILE A 466 11.93 9.62 17.63
CA ILE A 466 12.87 8.58 17.23
C ILE A 466 13.83 9.10 16.15
N VAL A 467 13.34 9.79 15.13
CA VAL A 467 14.15 10.35 14.05
C VAL A 467 15.19 11.33 14.62
N ARG A 468 14.75 12.26 15.46
CA ARG A 468 15.63 13.23 16.11
C ARG A 468 16.73 12.56 16.93
N TYR A 469 16.36 11.58 17.74
CA TYR A 469 17.31 10.82 18.56
C TYR A 469 18.32 10.06 17.70
N ASN A 470 17.88 9.32 16.72
CA ASN A 470 18.74 8.49 15.86
C ASN A 470 19.75 9.37 15.08
N ILE A 471 19.29 10.47 14.51
CA ILE A 471 20.16 11.41 13.78
C ILE A 471 21.21 12.00 14.71
N ASP A 472 20.85 12.42 15.91
CA ASP A 472 21.78 12.91 16.92
C ASP A 472 22.87 11.86 17.27
N GLN A 473 22.46 10.58 17.44
CA GLN A 473 23.40 9.51 17.72
C GLN A 473 24.35 9.23 16.55
N PHE A 474 23.85 9.28 15.31
CA PHE A 474 24.70 9.09 14.12
C PHE A 474 25.72 10.20 13.97
N GLN A 475 25.32 11.45 14.19
CA GLN A 475 26.22 12.61 14.13
C GLN A 475 27.27 12.57 15.23
N LYS A 476 26.91 12.29 16.49
CA LYS A 476 27.84 12.17 17.64
C LYS A 476 28.92 11.11 17.43
N ARG A 477 28.57 10.01 16.71
CA ARG A 477 29.51 8.91 16.46
C ARG A 477 30.21 8.99 15.12
N GLY A 478 29.93 10.02 14.31
CA GLY A 478 30.53 10.19 12.99
C GLY A 478 30.17 9.10 12.00
N ILE A 479 28.96 8.50 12.13
CA ILE A 479 28.48 7.43 11.26
C ILE A 479 28.18 8.00 9.87
N LYS A 480 28.74 7.39 8.83
CA LYS A 480 28.52 7.72 7.42
C LYS A 480 27.84 6.59 6.65
N THR A 481 28.15 5.34 7.02
CA THR A 481 27.53 4.15 6.41
C THR A 481 26.97 3.27 7.52
N LEU A 482 25.74 2.86 7.37
CA LEU A 482 25.02 2.01 8.32
C LEU A 482 24.67 0.67 7.66
N MET A 483 25.23 -0.42 8.17
CA MET A 483 24.91 -1.79 7.75
C MET A 483 23.69 -2.29 8.54
N VAL A 484 22.65 -2.76 7.88
CA VAL A 484 21.36 -3.07 8.50
C VAL A 484 20.90 -4.49 8.14
N SER A 485 20.53 -5.30 9.13
CA SER A 485 20.01 -6.66 8.90
C SER A 485 18.53 -6.69 8.57
N CYS A 486 17.74 -5.78 9.12
CA CYS A 486 16.28 -5.81 8.96
C CYS A 486 15.82 -4.94 7.78
N PRO A 487 15.10 -5.49 6.77
CA PRO A 487 14.49 -4.73 5.68
C PRO A 487 13.58 -3.58 6.14
N GLY A 488 12.83 -3.76 7.22
CA GLY A 488 12.04 -2.69 7.82
C GLY A 488 12.92 -1.54 8.31
N CYS A 489 13.99 -1.84 9.06
CA CYS A 489 14.94 -0.82 9.48
C CYS A 489 15.63 -0.16 8.29
N TRP A 490 15.99 -0.93 7.25
CA TRP A 490 16.60 -0.39 6.04
C TRP A 490 15.74 0.69 5.38
N VAL A 491 14.46 0.38 5.10
CA VAL A 491 13.58 1.35 4.43
C VAL A 491 13.32 2.58 5.30
N PHE A 492 13.15 2.37 6.63
CA PHE A 492 12.87 3.48 7.52
C PHE A 492 14.07 4.40 7.70
N LEU A 493 15.28 3.86 7.86
CA LEU A 493 16.50 4.64 7.97
C LEU A 493 16.90 5.26 6.62
N ASN A 494 16.71 4.56 5.50
CA ASN A 494 17.12 5.05 4.19
C ASN A 494 16.16 6.10 3.59
N HIS A 495 14.82 5.89 3.71
CA HIS A 495 13.81 6.75 3.10
C HIS A 495 13.13 7.67 4.12
N TYR A 496 12.42 7.10 5.09
CA TYR A 496 11.57 7.89 5.99
C TYR A 496 12.35 8.82 6.92
N HIS A 497 13.51 8.40 7.46
CA HIS A 497 14.36 9.29 8.25
C HIS A 497 14.89 10.45 7.41
N ARG A 498 15.27 10.20 6.16
CA ARG A 498 15.73 11.22 5.21
C ARG A 498 14.66 12.25 4.90
N ASP A 499 13.43 11.80 4.64
CA ASP A 499 12.30 12.68 4.35
C ASP A 499 11.88 13.49 5.57
N TRP A 500 11.89 12.87 6.75
CA TRP A 500 11.57 13.56 7.99
C TRP A 500 12.68 14.52 8.42
N ALA A 501 13.95 14.18 8.20
CA ALA A 501 15.07 15.09 8.43
C ALA A 501 14.87 16.39 7.63
N LYS A 502 14.49 16.30 6.34
CA LYS A 502 14.17 17.48 5.52
C LYS A 502 13.02 18.30 6.13
N LYS A 503 11.93 17.65 6.55
CA LYS A 503 10.79 18.33 7.21
C LYS A 503 11.19 19.04 8.51
N LEU A 504 12.13 18.46 9.24
CA LEU A 504 12.59 18.94 10.54
C LEU A 504 13.78 19.90 10.46
N GLY A 505 14.31 20.15 9.25
CA GLY A 505 15.51 20.98 9.05
C GLY A 505 16.79 20.34 9.63
N LEU A 506 16.87 19.01 9.69
CA LEU A 506 18.01 18.26 10.20
C LEU A 506 18.90 17.78 9.06
N GLU A 507 20.22 17.76 9.29
CA GLU A 507 21.17 17.15 8.38
C GLU A 507 21.17 15.63 8.54
N TYR A 508 20.98 14.89 7.46
CA TYR A 508 21.02 13.44 7.42
C TYR A 508 21.79 12.97 6.18
N ASP A 509 23.08 12.67 6.39
CA ASP A 509 24.03 12.23 5.37
C ASP A 509 24.58 10.84 5.75
N VAL A 510 23.70 9.85 5.81
CA VAL A 510 24.03 8.46 6.13
C VAL A 510 23.62 7.58 4.95
N GLU A 511 24.58 6.83 4.42
CA GLU A 511 24.33 5.74 3.49
C GLU A 511 23.83 4.52 4.26
N VAL A 512 22.72 3.92 3.85
CA VAL A 512 22.15 2.73 4.50
C VAL A 512 22.26 1.55 3.55
N ARG A 513 23.05 0.54 3.95
CA ARG A 513 23.29 -0.69 3.18
C ARG A 513 22.70 -1.90 3.88
N HIS A 514 22.00 -2.75 3.13
CA HIS A 514 21.51 -4.00 3.68
C HIS A 514 22.66 -5.03 3.79
N VAL A 515 22.63 -5.87 4.83
CA VAL A 515 23.71 -6.87 5.06
C VAL A 515 23.90 -7.81 3.86
N SER A 516 22.87 -8.11 3.07
CA SER A 516 23.02 -8.92 1.86
C SER A 516 23.90 -8.27 0.79
N GLU A 517 23.90 -6.94 0.68
CA GLU A 517 24.78 -6.20 -0.22
C GLU A 517 26.22 -6.26 0.29
N VAL A 518 26.41 -6.09 1.60
CA VAL A 518 27.72 -6.16 2.25
C VAL A 518 28.33 -7.56 2.09
N ILE A 519 27.54 -8.60 2.32
CA ILE A 519 28.00 -10.00 2.18
C ILE A 519 28.33 -10.31 0.73
N ALA A 520 27.51 -9.87 -0.24
CA ALA A 520 27.79 -10.04 -1.66
C ALA A 520 29.11 -9.38 -2.07
N ASP A 521 29.41 -8.17 -1.55
CA ASP A 521 30.70 -7.50 -1.79
C ASP A 521 31.88 -8.25 -1.17
N LEU A 522 31.74 -8.80 0.04
CA LEU A 522 32.77 -9.62 0.67
C LEU A 522 33.05 -10.88 -0.14
N ILE A 523 32.02 -11.52 -0.70
CA ILE A 523 32.17 -12.68 -1.58
C ILE A 523 32.85 -12.27 -2.88
N GLY A 524 32.38 -11.21 -3.54
CA GLY A 524 32.98 -10.69 -4.77
C GLY A 524 34.45 -10.30 -4.62
N GLY A 525 34.83 -9.80 -3.43
CA GLY A 525 36.21 -9.50 -3.05
C GLY A 525 37.02 -10.72 -2.58
N ASN A 526 36.53 -11.94 -2.67
CA ASN A 526 37.18 -13.17 -2.16
C ASN A 526 37.59 -13.12 -0.68
N ARG A 527 36.83 -12.38 0.13
CA ARG A 527 37.11 -12.19 1.57
C ARG A 527 36.47 -13.25 2.45
N LEU A 528 35.55 -14.06 1.93
CA LEU A 528 34.88 -15.17 2.61
C LEU A 528 35.22 -16.49 1.90
N GLN A 529 35.53 -17.54 2.68
CA GLN A 529 35.83 -18.88 2.19
C GLN A 529 34.82 -19.88 2.73
N PHE A 530 34.07 -20.53 1.85
CA PHE A 530 32.98 -21.40 2.23
C PHE A 530 33.33 -22.89 2.19
N LYS A 531 32.94 -23.61 3.23
CA LYS A 531 32.89 -25.06 3.28
C LYS A 531 31.58 -25.54 2.64
N ARG A 532 31.59 -26.78 2.13
CA ARG A 532 30.37 -27.37 1.58
C ARG A 532 29.35 -27.63 2.69
N LEU A 533 28.14 -27.11 2.49
CA LEU A 533 26.98 -27.42 3.31
C LEU A 533 26.47 -28.85 3.02
N PRO A 534 25.70 -29.47 3.94
CA PRO A 534 24.87 -30.61 3.61
C PRO A 534 23.94 -30.25 2.44
N ASP A 535 23.73 -31.17 1.51
CA ASP A 535 22.86 -30.90 0.36
C ASP A 535 21.47 -30.58 0.84
N ARG A 536 20.99 -29.41 0.45
CA ARG A 536 19.65 -28.93 0.78
C ARG A 536 19.09 -28.10 -0.37
N ARG A 537 17.78 -28.14 -0.52
CA ARG A 537 17.03 -27.39 -1.52
C ARG A 537 16.23 -26.32 -0.84
N ALA A 538 16.54 -25.06 -1.12
CA ALA A 538 15.91 -23.93 -0.44
C ALA A 538 15.34 -22.91 -1.43
N THR A 539 14.38 -22.13 -0.97
CA THR A 539 13.86 -20.99 -1.74
C THR A 539 14.11 -19.67 -1.00
N TRP A 540 14.04 -18.58 -1.74
CA TRP A 540 14.19 -17.23 -1.20
C TRP A 540 12.84 -16.50 -1.13
N HIS A 541 12.51 -15.98 0.04
CA HIS A 541 11.42 -15.02 0.19
C HIS A 541 11.94 -13.60 0.02
N ASP A 542 11.45 -12.89 -1.01
CA ASP A 542 11.78 -11.48 -1.26
C ASP A 542 11.04 -10.56 -0.26
N PRO A 543 11.71 -10.01 0.78
CA PRO A 543 11.06 -9.07 1.68
C PRO A 543 10.70 -7.78 0.95
N CYS A 544 9.46 -7.34 1.10
CA CYS A 544 8.95 -6.18 0.36
C CYS A 544 9.76 -4.90 0.57
N HIS A 545 10.28 -4.68 1.77
CA HIS A 545 10.97 -3.45 2.14
C HIS A 545 12.38 -3.30 1.52
N ILE A 546 13.12 -4.37 1.24
CA ILE A 546 14.36 -4.27 0.46
C ILE A 546 14.12 -4.51 -1.03
N GLY A 547 13.13 -5.34 -1.38
CA GLY A 547 12.77 -5.61 -2.78
C GLY A 547 12.04 -4.42 -3.41
N ARG A 548 10.70 -4.34 -3.26
CA ARG A 548 9.88 -3.30 -3.93
C ARG A 548 10.18 -1.86 -3.50
N HIS A 549 10.61 -1.65 -2.26
CA HIS A 549 10.99 -0.32 -1.81
C HIS A 549 12.46 0.03 -2.13
N GLY A 550 13.34 -0.97 -2.28
CA GLY A 550 14.78 -0.76 -2.41
C GLY A 550 15.43 -1.32 -3.69
N GLY A 551 14.74 -2.16 -4.46
CA GLY A 551 15.30 -2.78 -5.66
C GLY A 551 16.35 -3.87 -5.39
N ILE A 552 16.55 -4.28 -4.12
CA ILE A 552 17.54 -5.28 -3.72
C ILE A 552 16.93 -6.67 -3.87
N TYR A 553 17.17 -7.29 -5.02
CA TYR A 553 16.66 -8.64 -5.36
C TYR A 553 17.78 -9.64 -5.60
N GLU A 554 18.86 -9.25 -6.26
CA GLU A 554 19.87 -10.17 -6.74
C GLU A 554 20.97 -10.44 -5.71
N GLN A 555 21.31 -9.48 -4.86
CA GLN A 555 22.37 -9.65 -3.87
C GLN A 555 22.13 -10.82 -2.91
N PRO A 556 20.93 -11.00 -2.33
CA PRO A 556 20.64 -12.20 -1.52
C PRO A 556 20.78 -13.51 -2.30
N ARG A 557 20.35 -13.51 -3.58
CA ARG A 557 20.46 -14.68 -4.47
C ARG A 557 21.91 -15.02 -4.77
N GLN A 558 22.73 -14.02 -5.09
CA GLN A 558 24.18 -14.17 -5.30
C GLN A 558 24.85 -14.80 -4.08
N VAL A 559 24.48 -14.32 -2.87
CA VAL A 559 25.00 -14.90 -1.63
C VAL A 559 24.62 -16.38 -1.52
N LEU A 560 23.34 -16.72 -1.63
CA LEU A 560 22.85 -18.10 -1.47
C LEU A 560 23.41 -19.05 -2.55
N GLN A 561 23.49 -18.59 -3.81
CA GLN A 561 24.04 -19.36 -4.93
C GLN A 561 25.55 -19.60 -4.81
N SER A 562 26.28 -18.77 -4.05
CA SER A 562 27.70 -18.94 -3.79
C SER A 562 28.03 -20.04 -2.76
N LEU A 563 27.03 -20.52 -2.01
CA LEU A 563 27.22 -21.49 -0.94
C LEU A 563 27.24 -22.93 -1.51
N PRO A 564 28.37 -23.67 -1.43
CA PRO A 564 28.45 -25.02 -1.96
C PRO A 564 27.52 -26.00 -1.22
N GLY A 565 26.73 -26.78 -1.94
CA GLY A 565 25.75 -27.73 -1.38
C GLY A 565 24.32 -27.16 -1.24
N LEU A 566 24.12 -25.88 -1.49
CA LEU A 566 22.80 -25.27 -1.52
C LEU A 566 22.25 -25.19 -2.96
N GLU A 567 21.09 -25.75 -3.19
CA GLU A 567 20.30 -25.55 -4.42
C GLU A 567 19.24 -24.49 -4.15
N LEU A 568 19.34 -23.34 -4.83
CA LEU A 568 18.32 -22.28 -4.73
C LEU A 568 17.26 -22.51 -5.80
N VAL A 569 16.01 -22.73 -5.40
CA VAL A 569 14.83 -22.84 -6.28
C VAL A 569 13.93 -21.61 -6.14
N GLU A 570 13.43 -21.12 -7.27
CA GLU A 570 12.58 -19.94 -7.27
C GLU A 570 11.09 -20.32 -7.10
N MET A 571 10.38 -19.55 -6.30
CA MET A 571 8.93 -19.58 -6.26
C MET A 571 8.34 -18.88 -7.49
N THR A 572 7.11 -19.20 -7.86
CA THR A 572 6.42 -18.62 -9.02
C THR A 572 6.37 -17.10 -8.95
N HIS A 573 5.99 -16.56 -7.78
CA HIS A 573 6.01 -15.12 -7.54
C HIS A 573 7.31 -14.75 -6.80
N ASN A 574 8.26 -14.21 -7.51
CA ASN A 574 9.54 -13.78 -6.97
C ASN A 574 9.84 -12.33 -7.36
N ARG A 575 10.88 -11.74 -6.82
CA ARG A 575 11.31 -10.34 -7.02
C ARG A 575 10.17 -9.35 -6.77
N GLU A 576 9.87 -8.46 -7.74
CA GLU A 576 8.78 -7.48 -7.66
C GLU A 576 7.40 -8.10 -7.51
N HIS A 577 7.20 -9.32 -8.02
CA HIS A 577 5.94 -10.06 -7.91
C HIS A 577 5.82 -10.87 -6.62
N GLY A 578 6.85 -10.92 -5.78
CA GLY A 578 6.89 -11.72 -4.55
C GLY A 578 5.66 -11.48 -3.65
N LEU A 579 5.04 -12.57 -3.16
CA LEU A 579 3.90 -12.47 -2.25
C LEU A 579 4.33 -11.91 -0.89
N CYS A 580 3.40 -11.26 -0.18
CA CYS A 580 3.64 -10.75 1.16
C CYS A 580 3.70 -11.89 2.18
N CYS A 581 4.48 -11.71 3.25
CA CYS A 581 4.51 -12.64 4.39
C CYS A 581 3.26 -12.60 5.28
N GLY A 582 2.38 -11.62 5.08
CA GLY A 582 1.23 -11.37 5.96
C GLY A 582 1.47 -10.29 7.00
N SER A 583 2.71 -9.89 7.24
CA SER A 583 3.15 -8.89 8.21
C SER A 583 2.76 -9.17 9.65
N VAL A 584 3.73 -9.28 10.52
CA VAL A 584 3.50 -9.39 11.97
C VAL A 584 2.71 -8.21 12.52
N LEU A 585 2.86 -7.02 11.95
CA LEU A 585 2.07 -5.84 12.34
C LEU A 585 0.59 -5.99 12.00
N THR A 586 0.26 -6.65 10.89
CA THR A 586 -1.14 -6.98 10.57
C THR A 586 -1.71 -8.01 11.55
N ARG A 587 -0.89 -8.97 11.99
CA ARG A 587 -1.27 -9.93 13.04
C ARG A 587 -1.53 -9.23 14.37
N ILE A 588 -0.74 -8.22 14.72
CA ILE A 588 -0.95 -7.40 15.92
C ILE A 588 -2.25 -6.60 15.83
N LYS A 589 -2.59 -6.12 14.65
CA LYS A 589 -3.80 -5.33 14.42
C LYS A 589 -5.07 -6.17 14.45
N GLU A 590 -5.01 -7.37 13.91
CA GLU A 590 -6.14 -8.30 13.87
C GLU A 590 -5.66 -9.68 14.32
N PRO A 591 -5.99 -10.10 15.55
CA PRO A 591 -5.59 -11.41 16.08
C PRO A 591 -6.25 -12.59 15.37
N VAL A 592 -6.86 -12.38 14.22
CA VAL A 592 -7.58 -13.39 13.44
C VAL A 592 -6.91 -13.61 12.07
N PRO A 593 -7.26 -14.68 11.39
CA PRO A 593 -6.51 -15.38 10.36
C PRO A 593 -6.16 -14.59 9.08
N THR A 594 -6.36 -13.27 9.00
CA THR A 594 -5.99 -12.51 7.79
C THR A 594 -4.50 -12.62 7.47
N SER A 595 -3.64 -12.39 8.45
CA SER A 595 -2.19 -12.50 8.25
C SER A 595 -1.75 -13.94 8.04
N ASP A 596 -2.41 -14.93 8.68
CA ASP A 596 -2.13 -16.35 8.47
C ASP A 596 -2.52 -16.81 7.08
N ARG A 597 -3.69 -16.42 6.59
CA ARG A 597 -4.12 -16.72 5.21
C ARG A 597 -3.16 -16.14 4.18
N ILE A 598 -2.66 -14.92 4.41
CA ILE A 598 -1.66 -14.31 3.52
C ILE A 598 -0.36 -15.12 3.57
N ALA A 599 0.11 -15.48 4.77
CA ALA A 599 1.33 -16.27 4.95
C ALA A 599 1.22 -17.66 4.31
N THR A 600 0.06 -18.33 4.48
CA THR A 600 -0.21 -19.65 3.90
C THR A 600 0.06 -19.69 2.38
N LEU A 601 -0.41 -18.67 1.65
CA LEU A 601 -0.18 -18.60 0.21
C LEU A 601 1.32 -18.66 -0.15
N ARG A 602 2.16 -18.06 0.68
CA ARG A 602 3.62 -18.05 0.45
C ARG A 602 4.29 -19.33 0.89
N LEU A 603 3.83 -19.95 1.98
CA LEU A 603 4.31 -21.25 2.46
C LEU A 603 3.95 -22.36 1.47
N ASP A 604 2.71 -22.37 0.96
CA ASP A 604 2.25 -23.32 -0.07
C ASP A 604 3.06 -23.17 -1.36
N GLU A 605 3.37 -21.95 -1.77
CA GLU A 605 4.16 -21.68 -2.98
C GLU A 605 5.60 -22.19 -2.84
N ALA A 606 6.20 -22.05 -1.67
CA ALA A 606 7.53 -22.59 -1.37
C ALA A 606 7.52 -24.13 -1.41
N ALA A 607 6.50 -24.75 -0.84
CA ALA A 607 6.32 -26.21 -0.90
C ALA A 607 6.10 -26.68 -2.35
N ALA A 608 5.30 -25.96 -3.14
CA ALA A 608 5.08 -26.26 -4.56
C ALA A 608 6.34 -26.13 -5.41
N ALA A 609 7.28 -25.25 -5.04
CA ALA A 609 8.60 -25.15 -5.65
C ALA A 609 9.54 -26.32 -5.28
N GLY A 610 9.13 -27.20 -4.38
CA GLY A 610 9.90 -28.35 -3.90
C GLY A 610 11.07 -27.93 -2.99
N ALA A 611 10.93 -26.83 -2.28
CA ALA A 611 11.93 -26.39 -1.31
C ALA A 611 11.75 -27.10 0.05
N ASP A 612 12.86 -27.41 0.72
CA ASP A 612 12.88 -27.96 2.08
C ASP A 612 12.67 -26.84 3.14
N LEU A 613 13.07 -25.61 2.81
CA LEU A 613 12.97 -24.46 3.68
C LEU A 613 12.95 -23.14 2.90
N ILE A 614 12.46 -22.08 3.56
CA ILE A 614 12.49 -20.69 3.08
C ILE A 614 13.64 -19.96 3.77
N TYR A 615 14.54 -19.36 2.98
CA TYR A 615 15.42 -18.31 3.48
C TYR A 615 14.81 -16.94 3.29
N THR A 616 14.96 -16.09 4.30
CA THR A 616 14.63 -14.66 4.25
C THR A 616 15.70 -13.87 5.00
N THR A 617 15.66 -12.57 4.96
CA THR A 617 16.53 -11.69 5.77
C THR A 617 15.71 -10.76 6.66
N CYS A 618 14.40 -10.92 6.68
CA CYS A 618 13.53 -10.02 7.42
C CYS A 618 13.08 -10.68 8.72
N PRO A 619 13.53 -10.19 9.89
CA PRO A 619 13.09 -10.72 11.18
C PRO A 619 11.56 -10.78 11.32
N CYS A 620 10.86 -9.77 10.78
CA CYS A 620 9.39 -9.75 10.81
C CYS A 620 8.76 -10.79 9.87
N CYS A 621 9.34 -11.06 8.69
CA CYS A 621 8.86 -12.11 7.79
C CYS A 621 9.12 -13.49 8.37
N GLU A 622 10.31 -13.71 8.90
CA GLU A 622 10.70 -14.97 9.56
C GLU A 622 9.78 -15.28 10.73
N PHE A 623 9.59 -14.31 11.62
CA PHE A 623 8.68 -14.42 12.75
C PHE A 623 7.23 -14.73 12.32
N GLN A 624 6.73 -14.00 11.31
CA GLN A 624 5.38 -14.19 10.80
C GLN A 624 5.17 -15.58 10.19
N PHE A 625 6.12 -16.09 9.40
CA PHE A 625 6.02 -17.42 8.81
C PHE A 625 6.10 -18.54 9.85
N ARG A 626 6.95 -18.38 10.88
CA ARG A 626 7.04 -19.34 11.99
C ARG A 626 5.72 -19.43 12.76
N VAL A 627 5.18 -18.28 13.16
CA VAL A 627 3.93 -18.22 13.92
C VAL A 627 2.73 -18.67 13.08
N ALA A 628 2.65 -18.24 11.82
CA ALA A 628 1.58 -18.68 10.92
C ALA A 628 1.68 -20.17 10.60
N GLY A 629 2.89 -20.67 10.29
CA GLY A 629 3.13 -22.08 10.03
C GLY A 629 2.72 -22.97 11.21
N ASP A 630 3.09 -22.58 12.43
CA ASP A 630 2.69 -23.30 13.65
C ASP A 630 1.16 -23.29 13.82
N SER A 631 0.51 -22.12 13.67
CA SER A 631 -0.93 -21.99 13.88
C SER A 631 -1.79 -22.83 12.93
N ILE A 632 -1.29 -23.12 11.72
CA ILE A 632 -1.98 -23.89 10.68
C ILE A 632 -1.41 -25.33 10.51
N GLY A 633 -0.36 -25.68 11.26
CA GLY A 633 0.32 -26.96 11.15
C GLY A 633 1.08 -27.16 9.82
N HIS A 634 1.61 -26.09 9.22
CA HIS A 634 2.34 -26.15 7.94
C HIS A 634 3.81 -26.57 8.19
N PRO A 635 4.37 -27.57 7.46
CA PRO A 635 5.68 -28.13 7.75
C PRO A 635 6.86 -27.24 7.27
N MET A 636 6.61 -26.22 6.45
CA MET A 636 7.66 -25.38 5.86
C MET A 636 8.40 -24.58 6.94
N ARG A 637 9.70 -24.76 7.02
CA ARG A 637 10.59 -24.03 7.91
C ARG A 637 11.02 -22.70 7.30
N THR A 638 11.24 -21.71 8.13
CA THR A 638 11.76 -20.40 7.71
C THR A 638 12.91 -19.97 8.62
N ILE A 639 14.04 -19.61 8.02
CA ILE A 639 15.29 -19.30 8.71
C ILE A 639 15.93 -18.06 8.04
N ASP A 640 16.61 -17.22 8.81
CA ASP A 640 17.40 -16.13 8.24
C ASP A 640 18.56 -16.69 7.38
N PHE A 641 18.79 -16.05 6.23
CA PHE A 641 19.78 -16.54 5.25
C PHE A 641 21.23 -16.47 5.79
N THR A 642 21.52 -15.60 6.75
CA THR A 642 22.83 -15.53 7.38
C THR A 642 23.22 -16.79 8.12
N ASN A 643 22.24 -17.63 8.55
CA ASN A 643 22.51 -18.95 9.10
C ASN A 643 23.22 -19.86 8.09
N ALA A 644 22.78 -19.87 6.80
CA ALA A 644 23.47 -20.63 5.77
C ALA A 644 24.91 -20.13 5.55
N VAL A 645 25.13 -18.81 5.62
CA VAL A 645 26.45 -18.20 5.46
C VAL A 645 27.40 -18.60 6.59
N VAL A 646 26.95 -18.50 7.85
CA VAL A 646 27.80 -18.87 9.00
C VAL A 646 28.06 -20.37 9.08
N GLU A 647 27.09 -21.21 8.71
CA GLU A 647 27.31 -22.66 8.58
C GLU A 647 28.40 -22.97 7.53
N ALA A 648 28.34 -22.30 6.37
CA ALA A 648 29.35 -22.44 5.33
C ALA A 648 30.72 -21.89 5.75
N LEU A 649 30.78 -20.92 6.67
CA LEU A 649 32.02 -20.48 7.28
C LEU A 649 32.56 -21.46 8.33
N GLY A 650 31.75 -22.42 8.76
CA GLY A 650 32.10 -23.47 9.72
C GLY A 650 31.67 -23.21 11.14
N TYR A 651 30.78 -22.28 11.36
CA TYR A 651 30.11 -22.08 12.63
C TYR A 651 28.84 -22.91 12.71
N GLU A 652 28.32 -23.10 13.91
CA GLU A 652 27.05 -23.75 14.13
C GLU A 652 25.91 -22.76 13.92
N GLY A 653 24.96 -23.11 13.03
CA GLY A 653 23.73 -22.36 12.83
C GLY A 653 22.80 -22.52 14.03
N ARG A 654 22.05 -21.48 14.38
CA ARG A 654 21.10 -21.51 15.49
C ARG A 654 19.67 -21.45 15.01
N ASP A 655 18.83 -22.36 15.47
CA ASP A 655 17.40 -22.35 15.20
C ASP A 655 16.65 -21.71 16.39
N THR A 656 16.12 -20.51 16.17
CA THR A 656 15.35 -19.73 17.17
C THR A 656 13.85 -19.85 16.99
N THR A 657 13.36 -20.85 16.25
CA THR A 657 11.92 -21.02 15.97
C THR A 657 11.11 -21.13 17.25
N GLN A 658 11.53 -22.02 18.20
CA GLN A 658 10.80 -22.21 19.44
C GLN A 658 10.75 -20.92 20.29
N ALA A 659 11.86 -20.19 20.40
CA ALA A 659 11.90 -18.92 21.10
C ALA A 659 10.96 -17.87 20.50
N SER A 660 10.83 -17.85 19.17
CA SER A 660 9.88 -16.98 18.46
C SER A 660 8.41 -17.35 18.78
N LEU A 661 8.10 -18.66 18.87
CA LEU A 661 6.76 -19.14 19.20
C LEU A 661 6.41 -18.84 20.66
N ASP A 662 7.34 -19.06 21.57
CA ASP A 662 7.14 -18.83 23.01
C ASP A 662 6.83 -17.34 23.30
N ILE A 663 7.60 -16.42 22.71
CA ILE A 663 7.34 -14.99 22.88
C ILE A 663 6.01 -14.58 22.23
N TRP A 664 5.62 -15.20 21.09
CA TRP A 664 4.35 -14.92 20.46
C TRP A 664 3.17 -15.29 21.34
N VAL A 665 3.21 -16.43 22.04
CA VAL A 665 2.15 -16.86 22.97
C VAL A 665 1.89 -15.80 24.04
N VAL A 666 2.94 -15.18 24.56
CA VAL A 666 2.80 -14.07 25.53
C VAL A 666 2.21 -12.83 24.87
N PHE A 667 2.77 -12.43 23.71
CA PHE A 667 2.34 -11.25 22.98
C PHE A 667 0.87 -11.32 22.54
N ASP A 668 0.42 -12.47 22.04
CA ASP A 668 -0.98 -12.72 21.66
C ASP A 668 -1.94 -12.51 22.84
N LYS A 669 -1.56 -12.99 24.03
CA LYS A 669 -2.36 -12.78 25.25
C LYS A 669 -2.38 -11.30 25.68
N VAL A 670 -1.23 -10.59 25.60
CA VAL A 670 -1.17 -9.15 25.88
C VAL A 670 -2.07 -8.37 24.92
N ILE A 671 -2.02 -8.67 23.62
CA ILE A 671 -2.85 -8.03 22.59
C ILE A 671 -4.34 -8.26 22.87
N LYS A 672 -4.72 -9.50 23.17
CA LYS A 672 -6.11 -9.88 23.51
C LYS A 672 -6.59 -9.17 24.76
N GLN A 673 -5.75 -9.09 25.79
CA GLN A 673 -6.09 -8.40 27.04
C GLN A 673 -6.26 -6.89 26.85
N MET A 674 -5.52 -6.29 25.92
CA MET A 674 -5.61 -4.85 25.59
C MET A 674 -6.69 -4.56 24.54
N SER A 675 -7.40 -5.56 23.99
CA SER A 675 -8.52 -5.35 23.08
C SER A 675 -9.72 -4.70 23.78
N VAL A 676 -10.70 -4.20 23.02
CA VAL A 676 -11.95 -3.65 23.57
C VAL A 676 -12.64 -4.67 24.47
N GLU A 677 -12.73 -5.91 24.03
CA GLU A 677 -13.33 -7.03 24.75
C GLU A 677 -12.50 -7.43 25.98
N GLY A 678 -11.18 -7.48 25.85
CA GLY A 678 -10.26 -7.79 26.95
C GLY A 678 -10.32 -6.74 28.07
N ILE A 679 -10.31 -5.45 27.70
CA ILE A 679 -10.47 -4.34 28.67
C ILE A 679 -11.86 -4.41 29.31
N ALA A 680 -12.92 -4.67 28.53
CA ALA A 680 -14.26 -4.82 29.08
C ALA A 680 -14.34 -5.98 30.08
N GLN A 681 -13.69 -7.12 29.79
CA GLN A 681 -13.64 -8.26 30.72
C GLN A 681 -12.84 -7.91 31.97
N MET A 682 -11.66 -7.30 31.84
CA MET A 682 -10.87 -6.84 33.00
C MET A 682 -11.67 -5.87 33.89
N MET A 683 -12.42 -4.95 33.29
CA MET A 683 -13.29 -4.02 34.02
C MET A 683 -14.40 -4.77 34.79
N ARG A 684 -14.96 -5.87 34.25
CA ARG A 684 -15.95 -6.70 34.95
C ARG A 684 -15.30 -7.42 36.16
N ASP A 685 -14.14 -8.00 35.94
CA ASP A 685 -13.44 -8.81 36.96
C ASP A 685 -12.88 -7.93 38.08
N LEU A 686 -12.44 -6.71 37.79
CA LEU A 686 -11.96 -5.74 38.78
C LEU A 686 -13.02 -4.70 39.19
N MET A 687 -14.32 -4.99 38.93
CA MET A 687 -15.41 -4.08 39.29
C MET A 687 -15.47 -3.75 40.79
N PRO A 688 -15.29 -4.67 41.71
CA PRO A 688 -15.29 -4.38 43.15
C PRO A 688 -14.21 -3.38 43.55
N GLU A 689 -12.97 -3.54 43.01
CA GLU A 689 -11.83 -2.66 43.28
C GLU A 689 -12.04 -1.25 42.66
N MET A 690 -12.60 -1.21 41.46
CA MET A 690 -12.94 0.05 40.79
C MET A 690 -14.01 0.84 41.54
N LEU A 691 -15.06 0.15 42.03
CA LEU A 691 -16.12 0.78 42.79
C LEU A 691 -15.64 1.27 44.17
N ALA A 692 -14.72 0.52 44.82
CA ALA A 692 -14.11 0.90 46.09
C ALA A 692 -13.23 2.18 45.95
N ASN A 693 -12.65 2.39 44.78
CA ASN A 693 -11.75 3.50 44.50
C ASN A 693 -12.40 4.66 43.74
N MET A 694 -13.74 4.71 43.70
CA MET A 694 -14.47 5.81 43.07
C MET A 694 -14.13 7.19 43.67
N PRO A 695 -14.22 8.27 42.90
CA PRO A 695 -14.06 9.63 43.41
C PRO A 695 -15.02 9.93 44.56
N GLU A 696 -14.57 10.81 45.51
CA GLU A 696 -15.29 11.14 46.73
C GLU A 696 -16.72 11.63 46.48
N PHE A 697 -16.95 12.42 45.41
CA PHE A 697 -18.27 12.89 45.06
C PHE A 697 -19.24 11.77 44.71
N MET A 698 -18.73 10.71 43.98
CA MET A 698 -19.54 9.54 43.67
C MET A 698 -19.84 8.69 44.92
N ASN A 699 -18.85 8.54 45.81
CA ASN A 699 -19.07 7.85 47.10
C ASN A 699 -20.09 8.58 47.94
N LYS A 700 -20.07 9.94 47.95
CA LYS A 700 -21.10 10.74 48.61
C LYS A 700 -22.49 10.54 47.96
N SER A 701 -22.56 10.56 46.62
CA SER A 701 -23.80 10.30 45.90
C SER A 701 -24.35 8.89 46.17
N MET A 702 -23.50 7.89 46.23
CA MET A 702 -23.86 6.51 46.57
C MET A 702 -24.34 6.44 48.04
N GLY A 703 -23.72 7.21 48.95
CA GLY A 703 -24.17 7.32 50.33
C GLY A 703 -25.59 7.87 50.46
N VAL A 704 -25.92 8.92 49.65
CA VAL A 704 -27.28 9.45 49.60
C VAL A 704 -28.26 8.44 49.01
N MET A 705 -27.88 7.74 47.92
CA MET A 705 -28.72 6.68 47.34
C MET A 705 -29.03 5.54 48.28
N LYS A 706 -28.11 5.19 49.22
CA LYS A 706 -28.36 4.16 50.28
C LYS A 706 -29.55 4.49 51.15
N SER A 707 -29.83 5.75 51.41
CA SER A 707 -30.95 6.18 52.26
C SER A 707 -32.30 6.22 51.55
N LEU A 708 -32.35 6.00 50.25
CA LEU A 708 -33.57 6.06 49.43
C LEU A 708 -34.28 4.71 49.37
N PRO A 709 -35.62 4.68 49.18
CA PRO A 709 -36.41 3.49 48.93
C PRO A 709 -35.89 2.74 47.66
N GLU A 710 -36.01 1.40 47.63
CA GLU A 710 -35.51 0.54 46.59
C GLU A 710 -35.94 0.96 45.20
N GLY A 711 -37.23 1.24 44.95
CA GLY A 711 -37.72 1.68 43.65
C GLY A 711 -37.16 3.05 43.18
N MET A 712 -36.84 3.95 44.11
CA MET A 712 -36.17 5.23 43.81
C MET A 712 -34.70 5.01 43.45
N ARG A 713 -34.03 4.08 44.14
CA ARG A 713 -32.65 3.68 43.84
C ARG A 713 -32.50 3.10 42.42
N GLU A 714 -33.38 2.19 42.04
CA GLU A 714 -33.41 1.58 40.69
C GLU A 714 -33.67 2.64 39.60
N THR A 715 -34.63 3.54 39.89
CA THR A 715 -34.91 4.64 38.94
C THR A 715 -33.70 5.55 38.75
N MET A 716 -32.98 5.90 39.84
CA MET A 716 -31.79 6.75 39.76
C MET A 716 -30.63 6.04 39.09
N LEU A 717 -30.39 4.77 39.38
CA LEU A 717 -29.37 3.96 38.72
C LEU A 717 -29.68 3.83 37.23
N GLY A 718 -30.93 3.61 36.83
CA GLY A 718 -31.35 3.61 35.42
C GLY A 718 -31.09 4.95 34.72
N ALA A 719 -31.31 6.08 35.41
CA ALA A 719 -31.02 7.42 34.89
C ALA A 719 -29.52 7.70 34.74
N MET A 720 -28.66 7.00 35.49
CA MET A 720 -27.20 7.10 35.33
C MET A 720 -26.65 6.39 34.08
N ARG A 721 -27.36 5.40 33.54
CA ARG A 721 -26.94 4.61 32.38
C ARG A 721 -26.43 5.46 31.21
N PRO A 722 -27.13 6.47 30.69
CA PRO A 722 -26.64 7.30 29.61
C PRO A 722 -25.56 8.32 30.05
N LEU A 723 -25.37 8.52 31.36
CA LEU A 723 -24.41 9.45 31.92
C LEU A 723 -23.03 8.82 32.15
N ILE A 724 -22.97 7.55 32.52
CA ILE A 724 -21.75 6.81 32.83
C ILE A 724 -20.75 6.91 31.68
N PRO A 725 -21.10 6.64 30.41
CA PRO A 725 -20.16 6.77 29.29
C PRO A 725 -19.59 8.17 29.09
N LYS A 726 -20.32 9.20 29.50
CA LYS A 726 -19.90 10.60 29.42
C LYS A 726 -19.01 11.03 30.59
N MET A 727 -19.23 10.46 31.76
CA MET A 727 -18.52 10.83 33.01
C MET A 727 -17.24 10.01 33.20
N MET A 728 -17.25 8.71 32.85
CA MET A 728 -16.12 7.78 33.08
C MET A 728 -14.78 8.28 32.51
N PRO A 729 -14.69 8.80 31.29
CA PRO A 729 -13.42 9.30 30.78
C PRO A 729 -12.78 10.38 31.67
N ALA A 730 -13.59 11.26 32.25
CA ALA A 730 -13.12 12.29 33.19
C ALA A 730 -12.75 11.75 34.57
N MET A 731 -13.31 10.61 34.96
CA MET A 731 -13.09 9.98 36.27
C MET A 731 -11.89 9.02 36.26
N MET A 732 -11.61 8.36 35.13
CA MET A 732 -10.57 7.34 35.02
C MET A 732 -9.18 7.79 35.49
N PRO A 733 -8.69 9.00 35.18
CA PRO A 733 -7.41 9.47 35.70
C PRO A 733 -7.28 9.48 37.23
N GLY A 734 -8.40 9.64 37.94
CA GLY A 734 -8.43 9.57 39.40
C GLY A 734 -8.59 8.16 39.98
N ILE A 735 -9.13 7.20 39.21
CA ILE A 735 -9.35 5.82 39.61
C ILE A 735 -8.12 4.96 39.26
N MET A 736 -7.58 5.10 38.06
CA MET A 736 -6.54 4.24 37.50
C MET A 736 -5.29 4.09 38.39
N PRO A 737 -4.70 5.16 38.94
CA PRO A 737 -3.51 5.01 39.79
C PRO A 737 -3.77 4.16 41.04
N LYS A 738 -5.01 4.12 41.54
CA LYS A 738 -5.41 3.37 42.75
C LYS A 738 -5.68 1.91 42.45
N VAL A 739 -6.15 1.59 41.25
CA VAL A 739 -6.48 0.23 40.78
C VAL A 739 -5.29 -0.40 40.05
N LEU A 740 -4.25 0.36 39.72
CA LEU A 740 -3.07 -0.12 39.01
C LEU A 740 -2.45 -1.39 39.62
N PRO A 741 -2.26 -1.53 40.96
CA PRO A 741 -1.72 -2.75 41.54
C PRO A 741 -2.60 -3.99 41.28
N ASP A 742 -3.92 -3.80 41.24
CA ASP A 742 -4.88 -4.88 40.99
C ASP A 742 -4.87 -5.26 39.49
N ILE A 743 -4.74 -4.27 38.61
CA ILE A 743 -4.57 -4.50 37.17
C ILE A 743 -3.28 -5.28 36.89
N LEU A 744 -2.15 -4.89 37.49
CA LEU A 744 -0.88 -5.62 37.37
C LEU A 744 -0.99 -7.06 37.80
N ARG A 745 -1.57 -7.30 38.99
CA ARG A 745 -1.81 -8.65 39.50
C ARG A 745 -2.72 -9.45 38.53
N TYR A 746 -3.81 -8.86 38.08
CA TYR A 746 -4.72 -9.47 37.12
C TYR A 746 -3.99 -9.86 35.83
N MET A 747 -3.18 -8.97 35.28
CA MET A 747 -2.42 -9.26 34.05
C MET A 747 -1.41 -10.40 34.27
N GLU A 748 -0.72 -10.44 35.40
CA GLU A 748 0.20 -11.54 35.74
C GLU A 748 -0.52 -12.90 35.86
N GLU A 749 -1.72 -12.93 36.40
CA GLU A 749 -2.54 -14.14 36.51
C GLU A 749 -3.07 -14.61 35.16
N GLN A 750 -3.50 -13.67 34.30
CA GLN A 750 -4.07 -13.98 32.98
C GLN A 750 -3.00 -14.30 31.92
N ILE A 751 -1.77 -13.80 32.08
CA ILE A 751 -0.69 -13.95 31.11
C ILE A 751 0.51 -14.68 31.80
N PRO A 752 0.42 -16.01 32.01
CA PRO A 752 1.55 -16.75 32.52
C PRO A 752 2.72 -16.69 31.50
N GLY A 753 3.94 -16.52 32.03
CA GLY A 753 5.15 -16.47 31.21
C GLY A 753 5.54 -15.06 30.71
N ILE A 754 4.97 -13.98 31.28
CA ILE A 754 5.46 -12.62 31.01
C ILE A 754 6.97 -12.57 31.24
N PRO A 755 7.79 -12.11 30.25
CA PRO A 755 9.23 -11.96 30.40
C PRO A 755 9.58 -11.11 31.63
N PRO A 756 10.66 -11.45 32.35
CA PRO A 756 11.06 -10.70 33.56
C PRO A 756 11.22 -9.20 33.35
N ALA A 757 11.84 -8.80 32.23
CA ALA A 757 12.03 -7.40 31.87
C ALA A 757 10.68 -6.68 31.66
N MET A 758 9.76 -7.28 30.92
CA MET A 758 8.43 -6.71 30.70
C MET A 758 7.68 -6.58 32.04
N ARG A 759 7.75 -7.58 32.92
CA ARG A 759 7.14 -7.52 34.27
C ARG A 759 7.73 -6.36 35.08
N GLN A 760 9.05 -6.15 35.02
CA GLN A 760 9.72 -5.06 35.70
C GLN A 760 9.29 -3.67 35.17
N LEU A 761 9.05 -3.56 33.86
CA LEU A 761 8.70 -2.30 33.21
C LEU A 761 7.21 -1.97 33.27
N MET A 762 6.33 -2.96 33.40
CA MET A 762 4.87 -2.74 33.40
C MET A 762 4.40 -1.65 34.38
N PRO A 763 4.88 -1.56 35.65
CA PRO A 763 4.46 -0.49 36.56
C PRO A 763 4.78 0.93 36.06
N GLN A 764 5.80 1.08 35.22
CA GLN A 764 6.19 2.37 34.63
C GLN A 764 5.48 2.64 33.31
N LEU A 765 5.32 1.61 32.48
CA LEU A 765 4.74 1.74 31.14
C LEU A 765 3.22 1.85 31.16
N LEU A 766 2.56 1.07 32.02
CA LEU A 766 1.11 0.95 31.99
C LEU A 766 0.38 2.28 32.28
N PRO A 767 0.79 3.12 33.24
CA PRO A 767 0.18 4.45 33.41
C PRO A 767 0.25 5.31 32.16
N VAL A 768 1.41 5.36 31.49
CA VAL A 768 1.61 6.13 30.27
C VAL A 768 0.73 5.62 29.13
N VAL A 769 0.63 4.30 29.01
CA VAL A 769 -0.24 3.64 28.02
C VAL A 769 -1.71 3.96 28.30
N MET A 770 -2.13 3.89 29.55
CA MET A 770 -3.51 4.12 29.94
C MET A 770 -3.93 5.58 29.71
N ASP A 771 -3.05 6.54 30.03
CA ASP A 771 -3.33 7.97 29.81
C ASP A 771 -3.52 8.31 28.31
N ASP A 772 -2.74 7.70 27.42
CA ASP A 772 -2.81 7.93 25.96
C ASP A 772 -3.96 7.12 25.29
N MET A 773 -4.18 5.88 25.75
CA MET A 773 -5.10 4.92 25.13
C MET A 773 -6.54 5.08 25.62
N MET A 774 -6.75 5.19 26.95
CA MET A 774 -8.08 5.08 27.54
C MET A 774 -9.07 6.14 27.05
N PRO A 775 -8.70 7.42 26.85
CA PRO A 775 -9.65 8.40 26.31
C PRO A 775 -10.24 8.01 24.94
N LYS A 776 -9.46 7.28 24.15
CA LYS A 776 -9.84 6.82 22.80
C LYS A 776 -10.57 5.47 22.81
N MET A 777 -10.24 4.58 23.76
CA MET A 777 -10.82 3.25 23.84
C MET A 777 -12.11 3.19 24.67
N LEU A 778 -12.23 4.02 25.71
CA LEU A 778 -13.41 4.03 26.59
C LEU A 778 -14.75 4.20 25.85
N PRO A 779 -14.87 5.05 24.82
CA PRO A 779 -16.13 5.15 24.06
C PRO A 779 -16.58 3.81 23.44
N HIS A 780 -15.63 2.91 23.14
CA HIS A 780 -15.91 1.58 22.57
C HIS A 780 -16.08 0.51 23.66
N VAL A 781 -15.41 0.65 24.80
CA VAL A 781 -15.48 -0.31 25.94
C VAL A 781 -16.73 -0.10 26.77
N LEU A 782 -17.07 1.16 27.09
CA LEU A 782 -18.15 1.47 28.02
C LEU A 782 -19.52 0.92 27.63
N PRO A 783 -19.92 0.91 26.35
CA PRO A 783 -21.18 0.28 25.94
C PRO A 783 -21.27 -1.22 26.29
N LEU A 784 -20.12 -1.92 26.38
CA LEU A 784 -20.04 -3.34 26.69
C LEU A 784 -20.15 -3.63 28.20
N VAL A 785 -19.89 -2.63 29.06
CA VAL A 785 -19.78 -2.85 30.53
C VAL A 785 -20.72 -1.97 31.35
N VAL A 786 -21.48 -1.04 30.75
CA VAL A 786 -22.32 -0.07 31.46
C VAL A 786 -23.37 -0.77 32.34
N ASP A 787 -23.94 -1.85 31.87
CA ASP A 787 -24.92 -2.62 32.64
C ASP A 787 -24.27 -3.37 33.84
N ASP A 788 -23.06 -3.83 33.67
CA ASP A 788 -22.28 -4.46 34.74
C ASP A 788 -21.88 -3.42 35.82
N ILE A 789 -21.50 -2.21 35.37
CA ILE A 789 -21.23 -1.09 36.31
C ILE A 789 -22.47 -0.76 37.14
N ILE A 790 -23.63 -0.62 36.50
CA ILE A 790 -24.89 -0.32 37.19
C ILE A 790 -25.25 -1.43 38.16
N LYS A 791 -25.12 -2.69 37.76
CA LYS A 791 -25.36 -3.86 38.61
C LYS A 791 -24.40 -3.86 39.79
N GLY A 792 -23.09 -3.67 39.59
CA GLY A 792 -22.09 -3.56 40.66
C GLY A 792 -22.42 -2.43 41.66
N MET A 793 -22.83 -1.26 41.15
CA MET A 793 -23.31 -0.17 42.01
C MET A 793 -24.56 -0.57 42.81
N ALA A 794 -25.53 -1.24 42.18
CA ALA A 794 -26.74 -1.73 42.87
C ALA A 794 -26.40 -2.73 43.97
N ASP A 795 -25.51 -3.67 43.73
CA ASP A 795 -25.07 -4.69 44.69
C ASP A 795 -24.29 -4.04 45.86
N SER A 796 -23.45 -3.04 45.62
CA SER A 796 -22.78 -2.24 46.64
C SER A 796 -23.78 -1.51 47.56
N LEU A 797 -24.93 -1.11 47.01
CA LEU A 797 -26.01 -0.48 47.77
C LEU A 797 -26.81 -1.52 48.61
N LYS A 798 -26.87 -2.81 48.19
CA LYS A 798 -27.58 -3.89 48.91
C LYS A 798 -26.71 -4.53 50.03
N GLY A 799 -25.41 -4.67 49.80
CA GLY A 799 -24.49 -5.35 50.70
C GLY A 799 -24.29 -4.71 52.08
N ALA A 800 -24.71 -3.47 52.27
CA ALA A 800 -24.62 -2.76 53.54
C ALA A 800 -25.75 -3.06 54.53
N ASN A 801 -26.81 -3.78 54.14
CA ASN A 801 -27.96 -4.14 55.01
C ASN A 801 -27.79 -5.50 55.72
N LYS A 802 -26.64 -6.17 55.60
CA LYS A 802 -26.38 -7.47 56.26
C LYS A 802 -25.47 -7.37 57.49
N VAL A 803 -25.09 -6.14 57.89
CA VAL A 803 -24.31 -5.91 59.13
C VAL A 803 -25.08 -4.87 59.97
N GLN A 804 -26.20 -5.27 60.51
CA GLN A 804 -26.82 -4.78 61.74
C GLN A 804 -27.41 -5.92 62.57
#